data_e7f61d92a8a38383ebbc2ff9e95ea7f5
#
_entry.id   e7f61d92a8a38383ebbc2ff9e95ea7f5
#
_cell.length_a   1.000
_cell.length_b   1.000
_cell.length_c   1.000
_cell.angle_alpha   90.00
_cell.angle_beta   90.00
_cell.angle_gamma   90.00
#
_symmetry.space_group_name_H-M   'P 1'
#
loop_
_entity.id
_entity.type
_entity.pdbx_description
1 polymer ?
#
loop_
_entity_poly.entity_id
_entity_poly.type
_entity_poly.pdbx_seq_one_letter_code
_entity_poly.pdbx_strand_id
1 'polypeptide(L)'
;MNDEKKCPVTGRVRNPIAGGGTSNRDWWPNQINLHILHQHSSKSNPMGEDFNYAEEFKKLDLAAVKKDLYALMTDSQDWWPADWGHYGPLFIRMAWHSAGTYRMGDGRGGAGSGSQRLAPLNSWPDNVNLDKARRLLWPIKRKYGKKISWADLMILAGNCALESMGFKTFGFGGGREDIWEPEEDIYWGSEDTWLGDKRYSGDRDLENPLAAVQMGLIYVNPEGPNGNPDPVASGRDVRETFARMAMNDEETVALVAGGHTFGKCHGAGPASHVGPEPEAAPIEEQGLGWKSSFKRGKGGDTISSGIEGAWKPNPTKWDMGYLKVLFKYEWELVKSPAGAHQWLAKDVEEEDMVVDAHDPSKKRRPMMTTADLSLRYDPIYAPIARRYLQNPEQFADAFARAWFKLTHRDMGPRSRYLGPEVPKEDLIWQDPVPAVDYELINGKDIADLKGKILASGLSVSELVSTAWASASTFRGSDKRGGANGARIRLAPQKDWEVNQPEQLAKVLGILEGIQKKFNNAQSGGKKVSLADLIVLGGCAGVEQAAKNAGHDVAVPFATGRTDASQAQTDTASFSVLEPKADGFRNYQKKKYAVSAEEMLIDRAQLLTLTAPEMTVLIGGLRVLNANFGKSRHGLFTKRPGTLTNDFFVNLLDMRTMWKATSEDADLFEGRDRATGELKWTATRVDLIFGSNSQLRALAEVYGCEDSQEKFLHDFIAAWNKVMNLDRFDLS
;
A
#
# COMPACT_ATOMS: atom_id res chain seq x y z
N MET A 1 -43.20 -2.27 5.64
CA MET A 1 -42.42 -1.05 5.94
C MET A 1 -42.98 0.05 5.07
N ASN A 2 -43.36 1.18 5.67
CA ASN A 2 -43.99 2.27 4.93
C ASN A 2 -42.98 2.91 3.97
N ASP A 3 -43.32 2.95 2.68
CA ASP A 3 -42.54 3.60 1.62
C ASP A 3 -42.24 5.11 1.89
N GLU A 4 -43.02 5.72 2.77
CA GLU A 4 -42.88 7.12 3.19
C GLU A 4 -41.57 7.44 3.92
N LYS A 5 -40.78 6.44 4.37
CA LYS A 5 -39.51 6.62 5.08
C LYS A 5 -38.29 6.60 4.17
N LYS A 6 -38.43 6.40 2.88
CA LYS A 6 -37.29 6.36 1.96
C LYS A 6 -36.99 7.75 1.40
N CYS A 7 -35.71 8.08 1.28
CA CYS A 7 -35.27 9.30 0.58
C CYS A 7 -35.64 9.18 -0.91
N PRO A 8 -36.36 10.16 -1.50
CA PRO A 8 -36.75 10.09 -2.91
C PRO A 8 -35.58 10.13 -3.90
N VAL A 9 -34.40 10.61 -3.47
CA VAL A 9 -33.20 10.69 -4.29
C VAL A 9 -32.35 9.42 -4.20
N THR A 10 -32.14 8.90 -2.99
CA THR A 10 -31.23 7.76 -2.76
C THR A 10 -31.96 6.43 -2.51
N GLY A 11 -33.27 6.44 -2.31
CA GLY A 11 -34.06 5.26 -1.95
C GLY A 11 -33.80 4.75 -0.52
N ARG A 12 -32.89 5.37 0.24
CA ARG A 12 -32.56 4.99 1.63
C ARG A 12 -33.65 5.37 2.61
N VAL A 13 -33.71 4.66 3.73
CA VAL A 13 -34.63 5.00 4.83
C VAL A 13 -34.26 6.39 5.36
N ARG A 14 -35.26 7.29 5.42
CA ARG A 14 -35.08 8.62 6.02
C ARG A 14 -34.84 8.49 7.51
N ASN A 15 -33.70 9.02 7.96
CA ASN A 15 -33.33 9.08 9.36
C ASN A 15 -33.07 10.54 9.75
N PRO A 16 -33.88 11.14 10.64
CA PRO A 16 -33.79 12.57 10.96
C PRO A 16 -32.62 12.92 11.92
N ILE A 17 -31.82 11.96 12.32
CA ILE A 17 -30.63 12.18 13.16
C ILE A 17 -29.38 12.37 12.31
N ALA A 18 -28.36 13.02 12.90
CA ALA A 18 -27.12 13.37 12.19
C ALA A 18 -26.45 12.20 11.47
N GLY A 19 -26.41 11.01 12.09
CA GLY A 19 -25.83 9.80 11.49
C GLY A 19 -26.61 9.21 10.31
N GLY A 20 -27.85 9.68 10.05
CA GLY A 20 -28.70 9.21 8.94
C GLY A 20 -28.73 10.19 7.76
N GLY A 21 -27.86 11.20 7.73
CA GLY A 21 -27.77 12.19 6.63
C GLY A 21 -27.30 11.56 5.32
N THR A 22 -27.62 12.25 4.21
CA THR A 22 -27.06 11.94 2.89
C THR A 22 -25.71 12.64 2.72
N SER A 23 -24.76 11.95 2.11
CA SER A 23 -23.47 12.54 1.75
C SER A 23 -23.56 13.27 0.40
N ASN A 24 -22.58 14.13 0.10
CA ASN A 24 -22.48 14.76 -1.21
C ASN A 24 -22.42 13.73 -2.35
N ARG A 25 -21.82 12.57 -2.12
CA ARG A 25 -21.73 11.47 -3.09
C ARG A 25 -23.10 10.86 -3.41
N ASP A 26 -24.05 10.89 -2.48
CA ASP A 26 -25.40 10.43 -2.73
C ASP A 26 -26.17 11.37 -3.67
N TRP A 27 -25.84 12.68 -3.65
CA TRP A 27 -26.44 13.68 -4.54
C TRP A 27 -25.70 13.80 -5.88
N TRP A 28 -24.37 13.78 -5.82
CA TRP A 28 -23.48 13.98 -6.98
C TRP A 28 -22.40 12.88 -6.99
N PRO A 29 -22.72 11.67 -7.47
CA PRO A 29 -21.81 10.51 -7.41
C PRO A 29 -20.52 10.66 -8.24
N ASN A 30 -20.53 11.59 -9.20
CA ASN A 30 -19.38 11.86 -10.10
C ASN A 30 -18.47 12.99 -9.59
N GLN A 31 -18.71 13.52 -8.40
CA GLN A 31 -17.82 14.50 -7.77
C GLN A 31 -16.59 13.80 -7.20
N ILE A 32 -15.45 14.53 -7.25
CA ILE A 32 -14.19 14.06 -6.66
C ILE A 32 -14.36 13.80 -5.14
N ASN A 33 -13.69 12.75 -4.66
CA ASN A 33 -13.73 12.39 -3.24
C ASN A 33 -12.54 13.02 -2.49
N LEU A 34 -12.75 14.18 -1.88
CA LEU A 34 -11.74 14.83 -1.04
C LEU A 34 -11.63 14.22 0.37
N HIS A 35 -12.57 13.37 0.78
CA HIS A 35 -12.57 12.78 2.11
C HIS A 35 -11.32 11.95 2.38
N ILE A 36 -10.79 11.27 1.37
CA ILE A 36 -9.56 10.46 1.47
C ILE A 36 -8.31 11.27 1.86
N LEU A 37 -8.33 12.60 1.71
CA LEU A 37 -7.25 13.49 2.15
C LEU A 37 -7.35 13.88 3.63
N HIS A 38 -8.39 13.43 4.32
CA HIS A 38 -8.69 13.78 5.71
C HIS A 38 -8.91 12.55 6.61
N GLN A 39 -8.81 11.33 6.05
CA GLN A 39 -8.89 10.11 6.85
C GLN A 39 -7.71 9.97 7.81
N HIS A 40 -7.89 9.21 8.87
CA HIS A 40 -6.89 8.98 9.92
C HIS A 40 -6.37 10.27 10.58
N SER A 41 -7.26 11.23 10.77
CA SER A 41 -6.90 12.50 11.41
C SER A 41 -6.48 12.29 12.87
N SER A 42 -5.60 13.17 13.38
CA SER A 42 -5.19 13.14 14.79
C SER A 42 -6.37 13.21 15.76
N LYS A 43 -7.49 13.80 15.34
CA LYS A 43 -8.71 13.90 16.14
C LYS A 43 -9.45 12.56 16.32
N SER A 44 -9.30 11.64 15.38
CA SER A 44 -9.86 10.28 15.48
C SER A 44 -8.89 9.27 16.09
N ASN A 45 -7.64 9.66 16.34
CA ASN A 45 -6.62 8.81 16.95
C ASN A 45 -6.77 8.78 18.48
N PRO A 46 -7.19 7.64 19.10
CA PRO A 46 -7.39 7.56 20.54
C PRO A 46 -6.09 7.59 21.34
N MET A 47 -4.94 7.47 20.69
CA MET A 47 -3.62 7.48 21.36
C MET A 47 -3.11 8.90 21.63
N GLY A 48 -3.68 9.91 20.97
CA GLY A 48 -3.27 11.30 21.10
C GLY A 48 -2.12 11.71 20.18
N GLU A 49 -1.90 13.02 20.04
CA GLU A 49 -0.94 13.58 19.06
C GLU A 49 0.52 13.33 19.45
N ASP A 50 0.82 13.22 20.75
CA ASP A 50 2.18 12.99 21.26
C ASP A 50 2.58 11.50 21.29
N PHE A 51 1.70 10.59 20.84
CA PHE A 51 1.98 9.17 20.86
C PHE A 51 2.99 8.78 19.79
N ASN A 52 4.10 8.17 20.20
CA ASN A 52 5.12 7.61 19.32
C ASN A 52 5.21 6.11 19.53
N TYR A 53 4.72 5.35 18.55
CA TYR A 53 4.71 3.89 18.63
C TYR A 53 6.11 3.29 18.67
N ALA A 54 7.06 3.85 17.91
CA ALA A 54 8.44 3.34 17.92
C ALA A 54 9.07 3.41 19.32
N GLU A 55 8.82 4.52 20.05
CA GLU A 55 9.31 4.66 21.43
C GLU A 55 8.59 3.72 22.42
N GLU A 56 7.32 3.44 22.19
CA GLU A 56 6.60 2.46 23.02
C GLU A 56 7.04 1.01 22.70
N PHE A 57 7.27 0.68 21.44
CA PHE A 57 7.75 -0.64 21.03
C PHE A 57 9.15 -0.95 21.59
N LYS A 58 10.05 0.05 21.69
CA LYS A 58 11.39 -0.13 22.33
C LYS A 58 11.31 -0.59 23.79
N LYS A 59 10.18 -0.34 24.47
CA LYS A 59 9.92 -0.77 25.86
C LYS A 59 9.35 -2.19 25.94
N LEU A 60 9.12 -2.86 24.82
CA LEU A 60 8.53 -4.20 24.74
C LEU A 60 9.59 -5.27 25.02
N ASP A 61 9.26 -6.19 25.89
CA ASP A 61 9.97 -7.47 25.98
C ASP A 61 9.40 -8.44 24.93
N LEU A 62 10.02 -8.45 23.75
CA LEU A 62 9.59 -9.29 22.64
C LEU A 62 9.66 -10.79 22.98
N ALA A 63 10.65 -11.21 23.76
CA ALA A 63 10.78 -12.60 24.17
C ALA A 63 9.63 -13.05 25.08
N ALA A 64 9.17 -12.17 25.99
CA ALA A 64 8.00 -12.43 26.82
C ALA A 64 6.71 -12.53 25.97
N VAL A 65 6.53 -11.68 24.98
CA VAL A 65 5.39 -11.77 24.05
C VAL A 65 5.41 -13.09 23.30
N LYS A 66 6.55 -13.47 22.72
CA LYS A 66 6.72 -14.76 22.02
C LYS A 66 6.41 -15.94 22.92
N LYS A 67 6.87 -15.91 24.17
CA LYS A 67 6.55 -16.95 25.14
C LYS A 67 5.05 -17.10 25.38
N ASP A 68 4.34 -16.00 25.52
CA ASP A 68 2.87 -16.02 25.68
C ASP A 68 2.17 -16.52 24.40
N LEU A 69 2.65 -16.13 23.22
CA LEU A 69 2.16 -16.63 21.94
C LEU A 69 2.39 -18.13 21.79
N TYR A 70 3.57 -18.65 22.14
CA TYR A 70 3.82 -20.11 22.10
C TYR A 70 2.90 -20.87 23.04
N ALA A 71 2.63 -20.33 24.23
CA ALA A 71 1.68 -20.96 25.17
C ALA A 71 0.26 -20.99 24.58
N LEU A 72 -0.17 -19.89 23.91
CA LEU A 72 -1.48 -19.82 23.27
C LEU A 72 -1.65 -20.84 22.13
N MET A 73 -0.57 -21.19 21.41
CA MET A 73 -0.68 -22.10 20.25
C MET A 73 -1.33 -23.43 20.60
N THR A 74 -1.13 -23.93 21.80
CA THR A 74 -1.63 -25.24 22.26
C THR A 74 -2.69 -25.15 23.36
N ASP A 75 -3.13 -23.94 23.73
CA ASP A 75 -4.19 -23.72 24.71
C ASP A 75 -5.57 -23.67 24.01
N SER A 76 -6.03 -24.84 23.58
CA SER A 76 -7.30 -24.98 22.83
C SER A 76 -8.51 -24.61 23.68
N GLN A 77 -9.29 -23.66 23.20
CA GLN A 77 -10.48 -23.13 23.87
C GLN A 77 -11.76 -23.83 23.43
N ASP A 78 -12.63 -24.19 24.38
CA ASP A 78 -13.90 -24.87 24.09
C ASP A 78 -14.83 -24.05 23.17
N TRP A 79 -14.75 -22.73 23.25
CA TRP A 79 -15.58 -21.86 22.42
C TRP A 79 -15.12 -21.83 20.95
N TRP A 80 -13.85 -22.13 20.68
CA TRP A 80 -13.25 -22.28 19.34
C TRP A 80 -12.13 -23.30 19.38
N PRO A 81 -12.40 -24.62 19.29
CA PRO A 81 -11.39 -25.67 19.43
C PRO A 81 -10.35 -25.62 18.29
N ALA A 82 -9.08 -25.80 18.65
CA ALA A 82 -7.98 -25.86 17.71
C ALA A 82 -7.93 -27.19 16.93
N ASP A 83 -7.69 -27.13 15.63
CA ASP A 83 -7.43 -28.31 14.81
C ASP A 83 -6.16 -29.00 15.29
N TRP A 84 -6.21 -30.31 15.50
CA TRP A 84 -5.13 -31.11 16.09
C TRP A 84 -4.57 -30.52 17.38
N GLY A 85 -5.37 -29.74 18.12
CA GLY A 85 -4.96 -29.08 19.36
C GLY A 85 -3.96 -27.94 19.19
N HIS A 86 -3.80 -27.37 17.98
CA HIS A 86 -2.81 -26.35 17.70
C HIS A 86 -3.37 -25.20 16.85
N TYR A 87 -3.36 -23.96 17.35
CA TYR A 87 -3.86 -22.78 16.64
C TYR A 87 -2.91 -22.25 15.56
N GLY A 88 -1.69 -22.75 15.46
CA GLY A 88 -0.69 -22.24 14.53
C GLY A 88 -1.20 -22.03 13.11
N PRO A 89 -1.87 -23.01 12.46
CA PRO A 89 -2.40 -22.84 11.11
C PRO A 89 -3.40 -21.68 11.00
N LEU A 90 -4.25 -21.47 12.01
CA LEU A 90 -5.19 -20.36 12.05
C LEU A 90 -4.48 -19.00 12.13
N PHE A 91 -3.40 -18.90 12.90
CA PHE A 91 -2.60 -17.66 12.99
C PHE A 91 -1.73 -17.41 11.77
N ILE A 92 -1.21 -18.46 11.11
CA ILE A 92 -0.55 -18.32 9.80
C ILE A 92 -1.54 -17.73 8.80
N ARG A 93 -2.75 -18.28 8.70
CA ARG A 93 -3.80 -17.76 7.82
C ARG A 93 -4.15 -16.32 8.14
N MET A 94 -4.30 -15.94 9.41
CA MET A 94 -4.57 -14.56 9.83
C MET A 94 -3.46 -13.61 9.38
N ALA A 95 -2.20 -13.95 9.60
CA ALA A 95 -1.06 -13.12 9.20
C ALA A 95 -0.94 -13.01 7.67
N TRP A 96 -1.13 -14.12 6.96
CA TRP A 96 -1.16 -14.13 5.49
C TRP A 96 -2.27 -13.24 4.94
N HIS A 97 -3.50 -13.37 5.44
CA HIS A 97 -4.64 -12.57 5.00
C HIS A 97 -4.56 -11.10 5.43
N SER A 98 -3.79 -10.77 6.46
CA SER A 98 -3.44 -9.40 6.79
C SER A 98 -2.47 -8.80 5.76
N ALA A 99 -1.43 -9.55 5.39
CA ALA A 99 -0.36 -9.11 4.50
C ALA A 99 -0.71 -9.25 3.00
N GLY A 100 -1.45 -10.28 2.64
CA GLY A 100 -1.77 -10.63 1.24
C GLY A 100 -2.70 -9.65 0.51
N THR A 101 -3.19 -8.64 1.19
CA THR A 101 -3.94 -7.54 0.59
C THR A 101 -3.05 -6.50 -0.10
N TYR A 102 -1.72 -6.57 0.10
CA TYR A 102 -0.77 -5.67 -0.53
C TYR A 102 -0.77 -5.79 -2.05
N ARG A 103 -0.72 -4.65 -2.73
CA ARG A 103 -0.58 -4.56 -4.19
C ARG A 103 0.49 -3.54 -4.58
N MET A 104 1.43 -3.98 -5.40
CA MET A 104 2.58 -3.15 -5.77
C MET A 104 2.23 -1.96 -6.67
N GLY A 105 1.11 -2.02 -7.38
CA GLY A 105 0.72 -0.99 -8.34
C GLY A 105 0.51 0.39 -7.74
N ASP A 106 -0.10 0.45 -6.55
CA ASP A 106 -0.31 1.69 -5.78
C ASP A 106 0.21 1.59 -4.33
N GLY A 107 0.77 0.43 -3.94
CA GLY A 107 1.33 0.21 -2.61
C GLY A 107 0.30 0.08 -1.49
N ARG A 108 -1.00 0.08 -1.82
CA ARG A 108 -2.08 -0.01 -0.84
C ARG A 108 -2.31 -1.46 -0.39
N GLY A 109 -3.08 -1.63 0.67
CA GLY A 109 -3.25 -2.90 1.35
C GLY A 109 -2.04 -3.27 2.20
N GLY A 110 -1.95 -4.55 2.59
CA GLY A 110 -0.86 -5.06 3.41
C GLY A 110 -1.15 -5.05 4.91
N ALA A 111 -0.14 -5.43 5.67
CA ALA A 111 -0.24 -5.61 7.12
C ALA A 111 0.07 -4.36 7.94
N GLY A 112 0.54 -3.29 7.29
CA GLY A 112 1.18 -2.14 7.93
C GLY A 112 0.31 -1.30 8.86
N SER A 113 -1.02 -1.45 8.79
CA SER A 113 -1.98 -0.64 9.54
C SER A 113 -2.91 -1.44 10.47
N GLY A 114 -2.87 -2.78 10.40
CA GLY A 114 -3.79 -3.64 11.16
C GLY A 114 -5.24 -3.54 10.69
N SER A 115 -5.48 -3.14 9.46
CA SER A 115 -6.79 -2.90 8.84
C SER A 115 -7.69 -4.13 8.77
N GLN A 116 -7.15 -5.36 8.89
CA GLN A 116 -7.96 -6.58 8.96
C GLN A 116 -8.98 -6.57 10.12
N ARG A 117 -8.81 -5.70 11.14
CA ARG A 117 -9.77 -5.51 12.24
C ARG A 117 -11.01 -4.71 11.85
N LEU A 118 -10.94 -3.97 10.75
CA LEU A 118 -11.89 -2.97 10.35
C LEU A 118 -12.64 -3.38 9.07
N ALA A 119 -13.81 -2.81 8.86
CA ALA A 119 -14.55 -2.98 7.61
C ALA A 119 -13.75 -2.42 6.41
N PRO A 120 -13.88 -3.02 5.22
CA PRO A 120 -14.65 -4.23 4.90
C PRO A 120 -13.89 -5.53 5.19
N LEU A 121 -12.59 -5.46 5.48
CA LEU A 121 -11.68 -6.61 5.57
C LEU A 121 -12.08 -7.61 6.65
N ASN A 122 -12.56 -7.14 7.80
CA ASN A 122 -13.00 -7.99 8.90
C ASN A 122 -14.20 -8.87 8.54
N SER A 123 -14.92 -8.52 7.47
CA SER A 123 -16.18 -9.14 7.06
C SER A 123 -16.14 -9.77 5.67
N TRP A 124 -15.00 -9.79 5.01
CA TRP A 124 -14.85 -10.48 3.73
C TRP A 124 -14.99 -12.00 3.87
N PRO A 125 -15.65 -12.69 2.92
CA PRO A 125 -15.85 -14.14 2.97
C PRO A 125 -14.55 -14.94 3.10
N ASP A 126 -13.46 -14.50 2.47
CA ASP A 126 -12.16 -15.18 2.60
C ASP A 126 -11.52 -15.02 3.99
N ASN A 127 -11.96 -14.04 4.75
CA ASN A 127 -11.55 -13.80 6.14
C ASN A 127 -12.46 -14.50 7.17
N VAL A 128 -13.34 -15.39 6.70
CA VAL A 128 -14.27 -16.13 7.58
C VAL A 128 -13.50 -16.79 8.73
N ASN A 129 -14.02 -16.61 9.95
CA ASN A 129 -13.47 -17.11 11.21
C ASN A 129 -12.12 -16.51 11.66
N LEU A 130 -11.55 -15.51 10.97
CA LEU A 130 -10.36 -14.78 11.46
C LEU A 130 -10.71 -13.80 12.60
N ASP A 131 -11.95 -13.43 12.77
CA ASP A 131 -12.45 -12.74 13.96
C ASP A 131 -12.16 -13.55 15.25
N LYS A 132 -12.25 -14.89 15.21
CA LYS A 132 -11.90 -15.79 16.30
C LYS A 132 -10.39 -15.77 16.56
N ALA A 133 -9.57 -15.75 15.51
CA ALA A 133 -8.11 -15.63 15.65
C ALA A 133 -7.72 -14.36 16.41
N ARG A 134 -8.28 -13.21 16.01
CA ARG A 134 -8.05 -11.93 16.70
C ARG A 134 -8.57 -11.95 18.14
N ARG A 135 -9.72 -12.59 18.39
CA ARG A 135 -10.27 -12.71 19.75
C ARG A 135 -9.38 -13.59 20.65
N LEU A 136 -8.78 -14.65 20.12
CA LEU A 136 -7.79 -15.48 20.85
C LEU A 136 -6.55 -14.69 21.24
N LEU A 137 -6.13 -13.70 20.44
CA LEU A 137 -4.98 -12.83 20.74
C LEU A 137 -5.29 -11.75 21.78
N TRP A 138 -6.57 -11.46 22.08
CA TRP A 138 -6.94 -10.36 22.97
C TRP A 138 -6.29 -10.40 24.36
N PRO A 139 -6.17 -11.55 25.08
CA PRO A 139 -5.48 -11.59 26.35
C PRO A 139 -4.03 -11.10 26.29
N ILE A 140 -3.32 -11.41 25.19
CA ILE A 140 -1.94 -10.98 24.95
C ILE A 140 -1.92 -9.47 24.64
N LYS A 141 -2.75 -9.00 23.70
CA LYS A 141 -2.88 -7.58 23.38
C LYS A 141 -3.18 -6.75 24.64
N ARG A 142 -4.11 -7.21 25.46
CA ARG A 142 -4.46 -6.57 26.74
C ARG A 142 -3.28 -6.50 27.70
N LYS A 143 -2.47 -7.55 27.79
CA LYS A 143 -1.30 -7.62 28.68
C LYS A 143 -0.22 -6.62 28.29
N TYR A 144 0.09 -6.50 26.99
CA TYR A 144 1.19 -5.66 26.51
C TYR A 144 0.73 -4.25 26.09
N GLY A 145 -0.55 -4.04 25.89
CA GLY A 145 -1.18 -2.74 25.68
C GLY A 145 -0.61 -1.98 24.48
N LYS A 146 -0.22 -0.72 24.72
CA LYS A 146 0.28 0.19 23.68
C LYS A 146 1.69 -0.13 23.18
N LYS A 147 2.43 -1.02 23.87
CA LYS A 147 3.79 -1.41 23.48
C LYS A 147 3.84 -2.30 22.24
N ILE A 148 2.72 -2.92 21.86
CA ILE A 148 2.58 -3.68 20.64
C ILE A 148 1.26 -3.33 19.95
N SER A 149 1.30 -2.93 18.68
CA SER A 149 0.12 -2.70 17.87
C SER A 149 -0.59 -4.03 17.55
N TRP A 150 -1.84 -3.96 17.11
CA TRP A 150 -2.51 -5.12 16.52
C TRP A 150 -1.83 -5.57 15.23
N ALA A 151 -1.40 -4.60 14.42
CA ALA A 151 -0.67 -4.88 13.19
C ALA A 151 0.57 -5.74 13.43
N ASP A 152 1.42 -5.33 14.36
CA ASP A 152 2.62 -6.11 14.71
C ASP A 152 2.29 -7.43 15.42
N LEU A 153 1.28 -7.45 16.29
CA LEU A 153 0.90 -8.67 17.01
C LEU A 153 0.37 -9.75 16.07
N MET A 154 -0.44 -9.40 15.08
CA MET A 154 -0.97 -10.37 14.10
C MET A 154 0.15 -11.01 13.26
N ILE A 155 1.13 -10.22 12.83
CA ILE A 155 2.29 -10.75 12.08
C ILE A 155 3.22 -11.57 12.98
N LEU A 156 3.50 -11.09 14.18
CA LEU A 156 4.32 -11.84 15.16
C LEU A 156 3.67 -13.17 15.53
N ALA A 157 2.34 -13.22 15.66
CA ALA A 157 1.61 -14.46 15.90
C ALA A 157 1.78 -15.47 14.76
N GLY A 158 1.78 -14.99 13.49
CA GLY A 158 2.09 -15.84 12.34
C GLY A 158 3.51 -16.40 12.38
N ASN A 159 4.51 -15.61 12.73
CA ASN A 159 5.88 -16.07 12.90
C ASN A 159 6.00 -17.10 14.04
N CYS A 160 5.46 -16.79 15.21
CA CYS A 160 5.45 -17.72 16.35
C CYS A 160 4.72 -19.04 16.01
N ALA A 161 3.68 -18.98 15.21
CA ALA A 161 2.98 -20.17 14.72
C ALA A 161 3.90 -21.07 13.89
N LEU A 162 4.59 -20.50 12.89
CA LEU A 162 5.57 -21.22 12.08
C LEU A 162 6.68 -21.83 12.93
N GLU A 163 7.24 -21.05 13.84
CA GLU A 163 8.34 -21.49 14.72
C GLU A 163 7.91 -22.61 15.70
N SER A 164 6.71 -22.52 16.27
CA SER A 164 6.16 -23.53 17.16
C SER A 164 5.91 -24.88 16.50
N MET A 165 5.76 -24.88 15.17
CA MET A 165 5.59 -26.07 14.35
C MET A 165 6.90 -26.53 13.68
N GLY A 166 8.06 -25.98 14.12
CA GLY A 166 9.39 -26.42 13.74
C GLY A 166 9.99 -25.73 12.51
N PHE A 167 9.39 -24.64 12.01
CA PHE A 167 9.95 -23.84 10.94
C PHE A 167 10.77 -22.67 11.48
N LYS A 168 11.95 -22.43 10.90
CA LYS A 168 12.78 -21.28 11.23
C LYS A 168 12.45 -20.11 10.32
N THR A 169 11.85 -19.06 10.87
CA THR A 169 11.57 -17.83 10.14
C THR A 169 12.84 -17.05 9.80
N PHE A 170 12.76 -16.17 8.80
CA PHE A 170 13.90 -15.32 8.41
C PHE A 170 14.14 -14.18 9.42
N GLY A 171 13.09 -13.74 10.11
CA GLY A 171 13.13 -12.71 11.14
C GLY A 171 11.79 -12.01 11.32
N PHE A 172 11.82 -10.96 12.14
CA PHE A 172 10.67 -10.09 12.40
C PHE A 172 11.12 -8.65 12.62
N GLY A 173 10.49 -7.71 11.93
CA GLY A 173 10.57 -6.28 12.21
C GLY A 173 9.21 -5.77 12.70
N GLY A 174 9.19 -5.14 13.87
CA GLY A 174 8.05 -4.35 14.33
C GLY A 174 8.07 -2.95 13.73
N GLY A 175 7.10 -2.11 14.10
CA GLY A 175 7.00 -0.72 13.65
C GLY A 175 5.76 -0.43 12.79
N ARG A 176 4.79 -1.36 12.74
CA ARG A 176 3.50 -1.14 12.11
C ARG A 176 2.57 -0.44 13.10
N GLU A 177 2.07 0.71 12.72
CA GLU A 177 1.12 1.48 13.54
C GLU A 177 -0.32 1.08 13.23
N ASP A 178 -1.16 1.03 14.28
CA ASP A 178 -2.58 0.77 14.11
C ASP A 178 -3.31 2.00 13.57
N ILE A 179 -4.25 1.77 12.64
CA ILE A 179 -5.31 2.74 12.30
C ILE A 179 -6.57 2.47 13.11
N TRP A 180 -7.46 3.47 13.18
CA TRP A 180 -8.62 3.47 14.07
C TRP A 180 -9.96 3.63 13.33
N GLU A 181 -9.91 3.75 12.02
CA GLU A 181 -11.06 3.85 11.13
C GLU A 181 -10.77 3.09 9.82
N PRO A 182 -11.81 2.64 9.08
CA PRO A 182 -11.63 1.99 7.78
C PRO A 182 -10.86 2.87 6.79
N GLU A 183 -10.05 2.23 5.93
CA GLU A 183 -9.37 2.90 4.81
C GLU A 183 -10.36 3.11 3.66
N GLU A 184 -10.58 4.37 3.26
CA GLU A 184 -11.51 4.75 2.19
C GLU A 184 -10.82 5.05 0.85
N ASP A 185 -9.50 5.07 0.82
CA ASP A 185 -8.68 5.34 -0.37
C ASP A 185 -8.35 4.09 -1.18
N ILE A 186 -8.79 2.91 -0.75
CA ILE A 186 -8.48 1.65 -1.42
C ILE A 186 -9.64 1.20 -2.32
N TYR A 187 -9.37 1.12 -3.62
CA TYR A 187 -10.27 0.47 -4.55
C TYR A 187 -10.15 -1.04 -4.48
N TRP A 188 -11.20 -1.71 -4.01
CA TRP A 188 -11.24 -3.16 -3.86
C TRP A 188 -11.91 -3.90 -5.03
N GLY A 189 -12.20 -3.21 -6.11
CA GLY A 189 -12.90 -3.75 -7.27
C GLY A 189 -14.42 -3.65 -7.18
N SER A 190 -15.09 -4.15 -8.22
CA SER A 190 -16.55 -4.09 -8.39
C SER A 190 -17.26 -5.42 -8.10
N GLU A 191 -16.53 -6.46 -7.69
CA GLU A 191 -17.09 -7.78 -7.43
C GLU A 191 -17.94 -7.77 -6.17
N ASP A 192 -19.16 -8.25 -6.29
CA ASP A 192 -20.18 -8.28 -5.23
C ASP A 192 -20.57 -9.70 -4.83
N THR A 193 -19.95 -10.71 -5.47
CA THR A 193 -20.27 -12.13 -5.25
C THR A 193 -18.99 -12.91 -4.93
N TRP A 194 -19.04 -13.72 -3.89
CA TRP A 194 -17.95 -14.63 -3.53
C TRP A 194 -17.62 -15.57 -4.69
N LEU A 195 -16.34 -15.66 -5.05
CA LEU A 195 -15.81 -16.43 -6.18
C LEU A 195 -16.40 -16.05 -7.56
N GLY A 196 -16.87 -14.82 -7.73
CA GLY A 196 -17.53 -14.37 -8.97
C GLY A 196 -16.60 -14.18 -10.17
N ASP A 197 -15.30 -14.05 -9.97
CA ASP A 197 -14.26 -13.81 -11.00
C ASP A 197 -14.51 -12.59 -11.90
N LYS A 198 -15.34 -11.65 -11.47
CA LYS A 198 -15.69 -10.41 -12.22
C LYS A 198 -14.53 -9.43 -12.38
N ARG A 199 -13.45 -9.61 -11.63
CA ARG A 199 -12.21 -8.81 -11.70
C ARG A 199 -11.41 -9.01 -12.99
N TYR A 200 -11.72 -10.07 -13.72
CA TYR A 200 -11.08 -10.39 -14.99
C TYR A 200 -11.93 -9.94 -16.16
N SER A 201 -11.29 -9.43 -17.21
CA SER A 201 -11.92 -9.08 -18.49
C SER A 201 -11.19 -9.76 -19.65
N GLY A 202 -11.80 -9.82 -20.83
CA GLY A 202 -11.19 -10.38 -22.03
C GLY A 202 -10.66 -11.80 -21.82
N ASP A 203 -9.40 -12.03 -22.17
CA ASP A 203 -8.69 -13.31 -21.93
C ASP A 203 -8.03 -13.33 -20.53
N ARG A 204 -8.83 -13.05 -19.51
CA ARG A 204 -8.45 -12.99 -18.09
C ARG A 204 -7.43 -11.88 -17.78
N ASP A 205 -7.65 -10.70 -18.31
CA ASP A 205 -6.92 -9.51 -17.94
C ASP A 205 -7.43 -9.01 -16.56
N LEU A 206 -6.54 -8.97 -15.57
CA LEU A 206 -6.86 -8.49 -14.25
C LEU A 206 -6.89 -6.96 -14.23
N GLU A 207 -8.01 -6.39 -13.74
CA GLU A 207 -8.18 -4.95 -13.60
C GLU A 207 -7.09 -4.32 -12.73
N ASN A 208 -6.53 -3.18 -13.18
CA ASN A 208 -5.60 -2.41 -12.37
C ASN A 208 -6.36 -1.48 -11.39
N PRO A 209 -5.93 -1.35 -10.12
CA PRO A 209 -4.68 -1.85 -9.51
C PRO A 209 -4.84 -3.19 -8.78
N LEU A 210 -5.92 -3.93 -8.98
CA LEU A 210 -6.23 -5.16 -8.25
C LEU A 210 -5.08 -6.18 -8.30
N ALA A 211 -4.90 -6.91 -7.22
CA ALA A 211 -3.94 -8.02 -7.08
C ALA A 211 -4.67 -9.27 -6.57
N ALA A 212 -4.27 -9.80 -5.42
CA ALA A 212 -4.85 -11.00 -4.83
C ALA A 212 -6.24 -10.78 -4.22
N VAL A 213 -6.63 -9.52 -4.01
CA VAL A 213 -7.80 -9.19 -3.19
C VAL A 213 -8.94 -8.66 -4.01
N GLN A 214 -10.07 -9.31 -3.87
CA GLN A 214 -11.37 -8.80 -4.19
C GLN A 214 -12.41 -9.63 -3.43
N MET A 215 -13.41 -9.00 -2.78
CA MET A 215 -14.37 -9.68 -1.92
C MET A 215 -13.72 -10.69 -0.96
N GLY A 216 -12.45 -10.44 -0.57
CA GLY A 216 -11.69 -11.27 0.33
C GLY A 216 -10.95 -12.45 -0.28
N LEU A 217 -10.88 -12.59 -1.59
CA LEU A 217 -9.97 -13.54 -2.24
C LEU A 217 -8.54 -13.03 -2.14
N ILE A 218 -7.73 -13.70 -1.33
CA ILE A 218 -6.33 -13.31 -1.11
C ILE A 218 -5.41 -13.76 -2.25
N TYR A 219 -5.88 -14.64 -3.12
CA TYR A 219 -5.16 -15.07 -4.32
C TYR A 219 -6.15 -15.39 -5.45
N VAL A 220 -6.42 -16.65 -5.77
CA VAL A 220 -7.28 -17.04 -6.88
C VAL A 220 -8.39 -17.98 -6.43
N ASN A 221 -9.37 -18.20 -7.29
CA ASN A 221 -10.41 -19.18 -7.03
C ASN A 221 -9.79 -20.57 -6.84
N PRO A 222 -9.88 -21.19 -5.65
CA PRO A 222 -9.24 -22.46 -5.34
C PRO A 222 -9.83 -23.64 -6.14
N GLU A 223 -11.03 -23.48 -6.69
CA GLU A 223 -11.68 -24.45 -7.56
C GLU A 223 -11.17 -24.37 -9.02
N GLY A 224 -10.40 -23.33 -9.36
CA GLY A 224 -9.94 -22.98 -10.69
C GLY A 224 -10.66 -21.79 -11.29
N PRO A 225 -10.19 -21.24 -12.43
CA PRO A 225 -10.77 -20.09 -13.09
C PRO A 225 -12.26 -20.28 -13.38
N ASN A 226 -13.10 -19.38 -12.91
CA ASN A 226 -14.58 -19.45 -13.00
C ASN A 226 -15.17 -20.75 -12.39
N GLY A 227 -14.47 -21.36 -11.41
CA GLY A 227 -14.88 -22.64 -10.82
C GLY A 227 -14.59 -23.85 -11.72
N ASN A 228 -13.85 -23.67 -12.82
CA ASN A 228 -13.44 -24.76 -13.71
C ASN A 228 -12.14 -25.41 -13.18
N PRO A 229 -12.11 -26.70 -12.89
CA PRO A 229 -10.97 -27.36 -12.26
C PRO A 229 -9.84 -27.67 -13.23
N ASP A 230 -9.24 -26.63 -13.82
CA ASP A 230 -8.07 -26.69 -14.69
C ASP A 230 -6.81 -26.16 -13.97
N PRO A 231 -5.87 -27.04 -13.56
CA PRO A 231 -4.66 -26.64 -12.85
C PRO A 231 -3.74 -25.71 -13.64
N VAL A 232 -3.64 -25.87 -14.97
CA VAL A 232 -2.75 -25.03 -15.79
C VAL A 232 -3.33 -23.65 -15.96
N ALA A 233 -4.63 -23.54 -16.21
CA ALA A 233 -5.32 -22.26 -16.24
C ALA A 233 -5.26 -21.56 -14.88
N SER A 234 -5.41 -22.29 -13.76
CA SER A 234 -5.25 -21.76 -12.41
C SER A 234 -3.83 -21.22 -12.17
N GLY A 235 -2.79 -21.88 -12.71
CA GLY A 235 -1.40 -21.41 -12.60
C GLY A 235 -1.18 -20.04 -13.25
N ARG A 236 -1.90 -19.72 -14.33
CA ARG A 236 -1.86 -18.36 -14.93
C ARG A 236 -2.40 -17.29 -13.98
N ASP A 237 -3.57 -17.54 -13.38
CA ASP A 237 -4.17 -16.60 -12.42
C ASP A 237 -3.31 -16.42 -11.17
N VAL A 238 -2.75 -17.53 -10.63
CA VAL A 238 -1.81 -17.50 -9.50
C VAL A 238 -0.61 -16.62 -9.82
N ARG A 239 0.00 -16.80 -10.99
CA ARG A 239 1.17 -16.02 -11.41
C ARG A 239 0.87 -14.54 -11.52
N GLU A 240 -0.25 -14.18 -12.15
CA GLU A 240 -0.64 -12.78 -12.31
C GLU A 240 -0.90 -12.12 -10.96
N THR A 241 -1.68 -12.75 -10.08
CA THR A 241 -2.05 -12.15 -8.79
C THR A 241 -0.85 -12.04 -7.84
N PHE A 242 0.01 -13.08 -7.78
CA PHE A 242 1.20 -13.03 -6.94
C PHE A 242 2.27 -12.07 -7.47
N ALA A 243 2.42 -11.94 -8.80
CA ALA A 243 3.30 -10.92 -9.38
C ALA A 243 2.86 -9.51 -8.96
N ARG A 244 1.55 -9.24 -8.88
CA ARG A 244 1.02 -7.96 -8.40
C ARG A 244 1.19 -7.75 -6.90
N MET A 245 1.42 -8.80 -6.13
CA MET A 245 1.88 -8.75 -4.74
C MET A 245 3.40 -8.64 -4.62
N ALA A 246 4.12 -8.39 -5.72
CA ALA A 246 5.57 -8.31 -5.83
C ALA A 246 6.31 -9.66 -5.65
N MET A 247 5.63 -10.80 -5.84
CA MET A 247 6.22 -12.14 -5.76
C MET A 247 6.59 -12.66 -7.14
N ASN A 248 7.82 -13.17 -7.29
CA ASN A 248 8.22 -13.90 -8.47
C ASN A 248 7.75 -15.38 -8.41
N ASP A 249 8.01 -16.15 -9.47
CA ASP A 249 7.57 -17.55 -9.54
C ASP A 249 8.16 -18.43 -8.44
N GLU A 250 9.41 -18.23 -8.07
CA GLU A 250 10.07 -19.00 -6.99
C GLU A 250 9.47 -18.66 -5.61
N GLU A 251 9.27 -17.38 -5.34
CA GLU A 251 8.61 -16.91 -4.12
C GLU A 251 7.17 -17.42 -4.05
N THR A 252 6.45 -17.42 -5.17
CA THR A 252 5.06 -17.90 -5.28
C THR A 252 4.97 -19.40 -4.96
N VAL A 253 5.79 -20.23 -5.60
CA VAL A 253 5.83 -21.67 -5.31
C VAL A 253 6.22 -21.94 -3.86
N ALA A 254 7.21 -21.21 -3.32
CA ALA A 254 7.64 -21.34 -1.94
C ALA A 254 6.52 -20.98 -0.96
N LEU A 255 5.79 -19.88 -1.22
CA LEU A 255 4.68 -19.42 -0.38
C LEU A 255 3.51 -20.41 -0.38
N VAL A 256 3.08 -20.88 -1.56
CA VAL A 256 1.97 -21.84 -1.65
C VAL A 256 2.34 -23.17 -0.98
N ALA A 257 3.47 -23.76 -1.34
CA ALA A 257 3.90 -25.05 -0.77
C ALA A 257 4.23 -24.95 0.73
N GLY A 258 4.86 -23.84 1.16
CA GLY A 258 5.20 -23.59 2.55
C GLY A 258 3.98 -23.33 3.43
N GLY A 259 3.03 -22.52 2.95
CA GLY A 259 1.78 -22.21 3.64
C GLY A 259 0.89 -23.44 3.78
N HIS A 260 0.67 -24.18 2.70
CA HIS A 260 -0.17 -25.38 2.69
C HIS A 260 0.49 -26.62 3.33
N THR A 261 1.74 -26.50 3.78
CA THR A 261 2.37 -27.45 4.71
C THR A 261 1.61 -27.53 6.04
N PHE A 262 0.80 -26.50 6.37
CA PHE A 262 0.12 -26.36 7.66
C PHE A 262 -1.40 -26.31 7.52
N GLY A 263 -2.09 -26.97 8.46
CA GLY A 263 -3.52 -26.86 8.64
C GLY A 263 -4.38 -27.62 7.65
N LYS A 264 -5.59 -27.17 7.52
CA LYS A 264 -6.64 -27.72 6.65
C LYS A 264 -7.60 -26.65 6.16
N CYS A 265 -8.30 -26.95 5.08
CA CYS A 265 -9.52 -26.27 4.68
C CYS A 265 -10.74 -26.81 5.45
N HIS A 266 -11.76 -25.97 5.65
CA HIS A 266 -12.99 -26.31 6.39
C HIS A 266 -14.19 -26.15 5.48
N GLY A 267 -14.80 -27.28 5.14
CA GLY A 267 -15.99 -27.38 4.31
C GLY A 267 -16.90 -28.52 4.77
N ALA A 268 -17.11 -28.61 6.09
CA ALA A 268 -17.84 -29.72 6.72
C ALA A 268 -19.31 -29.85 6.28
N GLY A 269 -19.89 -28.81 5.72
CA GLY A 269 -21.26 -28.77 5.24
C GLY A 269 -21.55 -27.55 4.35
N PRO A 270 -22.80 -27.42 3.86
CA PRO A 270 -23.20 -26.33 2.98
C PRO A 270 -23.03 -24.94 3.59
N ALA A 271 -22.58 -23.96 2.79
CA ALA A 271 -22.40 -22.56 3.20
C ALA A 271 -23.69 -21.89 3.70
N SER A 272 -24.87 -22.41 3.33
CA SER A 272 -26.18 -21.90 3.81
C SER A 272 -26.36 -22.00 5.33
N HIS A 273 -25.51 -22.77 6.01
CA HIS A 273 -25.51 -22.84 7.47
C HIS A 273 -24.69 -21.74 8.14
N VAL A 274 -23.88 -21.01 7.39
CA VAL A 274 -23.02 -19.94 7.92
C VAL A 274 -23.84 -18.66 8.07
N GLY A 275 -23.87 -18.11 9.28
CA GLY A 275 -24.54 -16.84 9.59
C GLY A 275 -23.80 -15.63 9.02
N PRO A 276 -24.31 -14.42 9.29
CA PRO A 276 -23.75 -13.19 8.75
C PRO A 276 -22.32 -12.93 9.25
N GLU A 277 -21.61 -12.18 8.48
CA GLU A 277 -20.27 -11.66 8.77
C GLU A 277 -20.27 -10.69 9.98
N PRO A 278 -19.11 -10.36 10.56
CA PRO A 278 -19.04 -9.52 11.78
C PRO A 278 -19.78 -8.18 11.69
N GLU A 279 -19.72 -7.47 10.55
CA GLU A 279 -20.40 -6.18 10.38
C GLU A 279 -21.94 -6.30 10.32
N ALA A 280 -22.44 -7.43 9.87
CA ALA A 280 -23.88 -7.70 9.77
C ALA A 280 -24.42 -8.59 10.92
N ALA A 281 -23.55 -9.09 11.78
CA ALA A 281 -23.93 -9.94 12.90
C ALA A 281 -24.73 -9.15 13.96
N PRO A 282 -25.66 -9.80 14.70
CA PRO A 282 -26.37 -9.18 15.80
C PRO A 282 -25.44 -8.62 16.87
N ILE A 283 -25.85 -7.52 17.50
CA ILE A 283 -25.02 -6.78 18.48
C ILE A 283 -24.57 -7.64 19.67
N GLU A 284 -25.35 -8.63 20.06
CA GLU A 284 -25.01 -9.58 21.14
C GLU A 284 -23.86 -10.52 20.80
N GLU A 285 -23.53 -10.70 19.52
CA GLU A 285 -22.36 -11.50 19.10
C GLU A 285 -21.05 -10.73 19.27
N GLN A 286 -21.10 -9.44 19.59
CA GLN A 286 -19.97 -8.62 20.01
C GLN A 286 -18.78 -8.62 19.02
N GLY A 287 -19.08 -8.50 17.71
CA GLY A 287 -18.09 -8.49 16.63
C GLY A 287 -17.59 -9.87 16.21
N LEU A 288 -18.22 -10.95 16.67
CA LEU A 288 -18.02 -12.29 16.14
C LEU A 288 -19.10 -12.60 15.10
N GLY A 289 -18.68 -12.90 13.88
CA GLY A 289 -19.58 -13.27 12.79
C GLY A 289 -19.54 -14.76 12.46
N TRP A 290 -20.19 -15.11 11.35
CA TRP A 290 -20.18 -16.44 10.74
C TRP A 290 -20.59 -17.59 11.69
N LYS A 291 -21.52 -17.32 12.58
CA LYS A 291 -22.05 -18.34 13.49
C LYS A 291 -22.74 -19.42 12.67
N SER A 292 -22.19 -20.63 12.71
CA SER A 292 -22.71 -21.73 11.92
C SER A 292 -23.80 -22.50 12.69
N SER A 293 -24.89 -22.81 11.97
CA SER A 293 -25.97 -23.71 12.45
C SER A 293 -25.70 -25.18 12.11
N PHE A 294 -24.57 -25.50 11.45
CA PHE A 294 -24.23 -26.86 11.08
C PHE A 294 -23.74 -27.64 12.31
N LYS A 295 -24.54 -28.57 12.80
CA LYS A 295 -24.22 -29.37 13.99
C LYS A 295 -23.75 -28.52 15.16
N ARG A 296 -22.44 -28.65 15.55
CA ARG A 296 -21.85 -27.84 16.65
C ARG A 296 -21.35 -26.46 16.18
N GLY A 297 -21.25 -26.24 14.86
CA GLY A 297 -20.78 -24.98 14.24
C GLY A 297 -19.31 -24.64 14.46
N LYS A 298 -18.53 -25.55 15.05
CA LYS A 298 -17.12 -25.36 15.41
C LYS A 298 -16.36 -26.68 15.42
N GLY A 299 -15.04 -26.65 15.53
CA GLY A 299 -14.20 -27.84 15.49
C GLY A 299 -14.37 -28.59 14.18
N GLY A 300 -14.60 -29.89 14.22
CA GLY A 300 -14.84 -30.73 13.04
C GLY A 300 -16.07 -30.38 12.20
N ASP A 301 -16.94 -29.51 12.70
CA ASP A 301 -18.14 -29.04 12.01
C ASP A 301 -17.97 -27.60 11.45
N THR A 302 -16.75 -27.09 11.40
CA THR A 302 -16.44 -25.74 10.89
C THR A 302 -16.65 -25.66 9.38
N ILE A 303 -17.20 -24.52 8.92
CA ILE A 303 -17.33 -24.17 7.51
C ILE A 303 -16.62 -22.84 7.27
N SER A 304 -15.75 -22.78 6.26
CA SER A 304 -15.08 -21.55 5.81
C SER A 304 -15.00 -21.45 4.27
N SER A 305 -14.08 -22.15 3.63
CA SER A 305 -13.82 -22.06 2.19
C SER A 305 -14.71 -22.94 1.30
N GLY A 306 -15.48 -23.83 1.87
CA GLY A 306 -16.22 -24.88 1.14
C GLY A 306 -15.38 -26.09 0.73
N ILE A 307 -14.05 -26.00 0.70
CA ILE A 307 -13.12 -27.10 0.50
C ILE A 307 -12.85 -27.78 1.85
N GLU A 308 -12.72 -29.11 1.87
CA GLU A 308 -12.55 -29.88 3.10
C GLU A 308 -11.33 -30.78 3.05
N GLY A 309 -10.47 -30.69 4.06
CA GLY A 309 -9.36 -31.62 4.24
C GLY A 309 -7.99 -30.93 4.38
N ALA A 310 -6.96 -31.74 4.61
CA ALA A 310 -5.59 -31.32 4.75
C ALA A 310 -4.70 -31.87 3.63
N TRP A 311 -3.60 -31.21 3.38
CA TRP A 311 -2.70 -31.51 2.25
C TRP A 311 -1.74 -32.64 2.52
N LYS A 312 -1.44 -32.94 3.78
CA LYS A 312 -0.42 -33.92 4.19
C LYS A 312 -0.68 -34.52 5.57
N PRO A 313 0.01 -35.63 5.96
CA PRO A 313 -0.25 -36.37 7.22
C PRO A 313 -0.03 -35.60 8.51
N ASN A 314 0.95 -34.67 8.55
CA ASN A 314 1.33 -33.92 9.75
C ASN A 314 1.06 -32.41 9.62
N PRO A 315 -0.19 -31.94 9.68
CA PRO A 315 -0.54 -30.55 9.36
C PRO A 315 -0.08 -29.49 10.39
N THR A 316 0.46 -29.90 11.51
CA THR A 316 1.01 -29.02 12.55
C THR A 316 2.52 -29.12 12.70
N LYS A 317 3.23 -29.63 11.66
CA LYS A 317 4.67 -29.78 11.67
C LYS A 317 5.28 -29.35 10.34
N TRP A 318 6.38 -28.60 10.39
CA TRP A 318 7.18 -28.33 9.20
C TRP A 318 7.89 -29.61 8.73
N ASP A 319 7.63 -30.01 7.51
CA ASP A 319 8.29 -31.11 6.80
C ASP A 319 8.05 -31.02 5.31
N MET A 320 8.60 -31.94 4.53
CA MET A 320 8.47 -32.01 3.08
C MET A 320 7.18 -32.72 2.61
N GLY A 321 6.25 -33.01 3.52
CA GLY A 321 5.08 -33.82 3.25
C GLY A 321 4.18 -33.28 2.14
N TYR A 322 3.97 -31.96 2.08
CA TYR A 322 3.18 -31.34 1.02
C TYR A 322 3.73 -31.66 -0.39
N LEU A 323 5.00 -31.34 -0.64
CA LEU A 323 5.63 -31.60 -1.95
C LEU A 323 5.75 -33.10 -2.25
N LYS A 324 6.03 -33.93 -1.24
CA LYS A 324 6.06 -35.38 -1.41
C LYS A 324 4.72 -35.93 -1.88
N VAL A 325 3.64 -35.58 -1.17
CA VAL A 325 2.27 -36.03 -1.48
C VAL A 325 1.83 -35.50 -2.86
N LEU A 326 2.11 -34.23 -3.16
CA LEU A 326 1.76 -33.61 -4.44
C LEU A 326 2.31 -34.39 -5.64
N PHE A 327 3.55 -34.90 -5.56
CA PHE A 327 4.21 -35.59 -6.66
C PHE A 327 4.11 -37.12 -6.59
N LYS A 328 3.82 -37.71 -5.42
CA LYS A 328 3.73 -39.15 -5.23
C LYS A 328 2.44 -39.76 -5.81
N TYR A 329 1.32 -39.07 -5.61
CA TYR A 329 0.00 -39.60 -5.92
C TYR A 329 -0.60 -39.07 -7.22
N GLU A 330 -1.46 -39.85 -7.85
CA GLU A 330 -2.42 -39.36 -8.84
C GLU A 330 -3.65 -38.76 -8.11
N TRP A 331 -4.31 -37.83 -8.77
CA TRP A 331 -5.37 -37.01 -8.16
C TRP A 331 -6.72 -37.26 -8.80
N GLU A 332 -7.75 -37.42 -7.99
CA GLU A 332 -9.14 -37.64 -8.38
C GLU A 332 -9.97 -36.40 -8.06
N LEU A 333 -10.64 -35.85 -9.08
CA LEU A 333 -11.56 -34.73 -8.89
C LEU A 333 -12.83 -35.20 -8.18
N VAL A 334 -13.17 -34.58 -7.06
CA VAL A 334 -14.35 -34.88 -6.26
C VAL A 334 -15.05 -33.62 -5.81
N LYS A 335 -16.26 -33.79 -5.23
CA LYS A 335 -16.94 -32.71 -4.49
C LYS A 335 -16.68 -32.86 -2.99
N SER A 336 -16.43 -31.72 -2.33
CA SER A 336 -16.39 -31.64 -0.86
C SER A 336 -17.78 -31.84 -0.26
N PRO A 337 -17.93 -32.04 1.06
CA PRO A 337 -19.24 -32.04 1.73
C PRO A 337 -20.03 -30.75 1.52
N ALA A 338 -19.36 -29.62 1.30
CA ALA A 338 -19.97 -28.34 0.97
C ALA A 338 -20.30 -28.17 -0.53
N GLY A 339 -19.89 -29.10 -1.39
CA GLY A 339 -20.16 -29.09 -2.83
C GLY A 339 -19.07 -28.44 -3.70
N ALA A 340 -17.97 -27.96 -3.12
CA ALA A 340 -16.86 -27.38 -3.86
C ALA A 340 -16.01 -28.44 -4.57
N HIS A 341 -15.40 -28.09 -5.70
CA HIS A 341 -14.44 -28.94 -6.39
C HIS A 341 -13.13 -29.03 -5.60
N GLN A 342 -12.65 -30.25 -5.41
CA GLN A 342 -11.34 -30.50 -4.80
C GLN A 342 -10.75 -31.82 -5.35
N TRP A 343 -9.49 -32.06 -5.08
CA TRP A 343 -8.80 -33.24 -5.57
C TRP A 343 -8.33 -34.09 -4.39
N LEU A 344 -8.63 -35.40 -4.42
CA LEU A 344 -8.17 -36.35 -3.42
C LEU A 344 -7.10 -37.25 -4.02
N ALA A 345 -6.07 -37.59 -3.24
CA ALA A 345 -5.06 -38.55 -3.64
C ALA A 345 -5.65 -39.95 -3.83
N LYS A 346 -5.24 -40.66 -4.89
CA LYS A 346 -5.64 -42.05 -5.18
C LYS A 346 -4.69 -43.03 -4.51
N ASP A 347 -5.22 -44.19 -4.14
CA ASP A 347 -4.42 -45.35 -3.67
C ASP A 347 -3.41 -44.96 -2.59
N VAL A 348 -3.86 -44.19 -1.59
CA VAL A 348 -3.00 -43.62 -0.57
C VAL A 348 -2.48 -44.70 0.38
N GLU A 349 -1.17 -44.70 0.60
CA GLU A 349 -0.52 -45.57 1.58
C GLU A 349 -0.96 -45.16 2.99
N GLU A 350 -1.03 -46.11 3.92
CA GLU A 350 -1.53 -45.90 5.27
C GLU A 350 -0.75 -44.82 6.03
N GLU A 351 0.54 -44.70 5.79
CA GLU A 351 1.43 -43.70 6.41
C GLU A 351 1.17 -42.27 5.92
N ASP A 352 0.57 -42.12 4.73
CA ASP A 352 0.26 -40.82 4.14
C ASP A 352 -1.20 -40.40 4.37
N MET A 353 -1.99 -41.23 5.09
CA MET A 353 -3.33 -40.86 5.51
C MET A 353 -3.30 -39.80 6.61
N VAL A 354 -4.18 -38.81 6.51
CA VAL A 354 -4.31 -37.71 7.48
C VAL A 354 -5.23 -38.13 8.61
N VAL A 355 -4.77 -38.07 9.84
CA VAL A 355 -5.63 -38.25 11.03
C VAL A 355 -6.59 -37.05 11.12
N ASP A 356 -7.88 -37.29 11.35
CA ASP A 356 -8.88 -36.23 11.46
C ASP A 356 -8.54 -35.26 12.62
N ALA A 357 -8.76 -33.96 12.40
CA ALA A 357 -8.35 -32.92 13.33
C ALA A 357 -9.03 -33.00 14.72
N HIS A 358 -10.25 -33.55 14.78
CA HIS A 358 -11.07 -33.59 16.00
C HIS A 358 -11.55 -35.02 16.36
N ASP A 359 -11.19 -36.02 15.55
CA ASP A 359 -11.53 -37.42 15.80
C ASP A 359 -10.36 -38.33 15.42
N PRO A 360 -9.45 -38.63 16.34
CA PRO A 360 -8.24 -39.41 16.05
C PRO A 360 -8.51 -40.85 15.60
N SER A 361 -9.74 -41.33 15.73
CA SER A 361 -10.14 -42.65 15.24
C SER A 361 -10.37 -42.68 13.73
N LYS A 362 -10.46 -41.51 13.07
CA LYS A 362 -10.71 -41.36 11.67
C LYS A 362 -9.48 -40.92 10.89
N LYS A 363 -9.31 -41.48 9.71
CA LYS A 363 -8.28 -41.05 8.75
C LYS A 363 -8.94 -40.60 7.45
N ARG A 364 -8.30 -39.64 6.79
CA ARG A 364 -8.76 -39.06 5.53
C ARG A 364 -7.63 -39.07 4.50
N ARG A 365 -7.98 -39.15 3.23
CA ARG A 365 -7.02 -38.99 2.15
C ARG A 365 -6.52 -37.52 2.11
N PRO A 366 -5.24 -37.27 1.80
CA PRO A 366 -4.76 -35.92 1.49
C PRO A 366 -5.56 -35.32 0.33
N MET A 367 -5.73 -33.99 0.38
CA MET A 367 -6.41 -33.24 -0.67
C MET A 367 -5.52 -32.16 -1.26
N MET A 368 -5.83 -31.74 -2.48
CA MET A 368 -5.28 -30.53 -3.13
C MET A 368 -6.41 -29.70 -3.70
N THR A 369 -6.21 -28.37 -3.71
CA THR A 369 -7.04 -27.48 -4.51
C THR A 369 -6.60 -27.53 -5.97
N THR A 370 -7.40 -26.99 -6.88
CA THR A 370 -6.98 -26.85 -8.29
C THR A 370 -5.76 -25.93 -8.39
N ALA A 371 -5.70 -24.89 -7.55
CA ALA A 371 -4.55 -24.00 -7.48
C ALA A 371 -3.27 -24.71 -6.98
N ASP A 372 -3.35 -25.65 -6.02
CA ASP A 372 -2.22 -26.47 -5.59
C ASP A 372 -1.66 -27.32 -6.75
N LEU A 373 -2.54 -27.93 -7.51
CA LEU A 373 -2.13 -28.78 -8.64
C LEU A 373 -1.40 -27.99 -9.74
N SER A 374 -1.53 -26.66 -9.79
CA SER A 374 -0.72 -25.83 -10.67
C SER A 374 0.78 -26.02 -10.43
N LEU A 375 1.19 -26.26 -9.17
CA LEU A 375 2.59 -26.49 -8.82
C LEU A 375 3.14 -27.80 -9.42
N ARG A 376 2.27 -28.72 -9.80
CA ARG A 376 2.64 -29.98 -10.46
C ARG A 376 2.55 -29.91 -11.98
N TYR A 377 1.55 -29.20 -12.52
CA TYR A 377 1.19 -29.26 -13.95
C TYR A 377 1.52 -27.99 -14.74
N ASP A 378 1.67 -26.83 -14.12
CA ASP A 378 2.11 -25.61 -14.82
C ASP A 378 3.58 -25.75 -15.22
N PRO A 379 3.94 -25.47 -16.49
CA PRO A 379 5.30 -25.71 -17.02
C PRO A 379 6.38 -24.84 -16.38
N ILE A 380 6.02 -23.71 -15.73
CA ILE A 380 6.95 -22.84 -15.03
C ILE A 380 7.08 -23.26 -13.56
N TYR A 381 5.97 -23.56 -12.89
CA TYR A 381 5.99 -23.93 -11.47
C TYR A 381 6.51 -25.34 -11.21
N ALA A 382 6.20 -26.31 -12.07
CA ALA A 382 6.58 -27.69 -11.83
C ALA A 382 8.10 -27.94 -11.71
N PRO A 383 8.96 -27.33 -12.51
CA PRO A 383 10.42 -27.43 -12.32
C PRO A 383 10.89 -26.85 -10.98
N ILE A 384 10.31 -25.73 -10.54
CA ILE A 384 10.62 -25.08 -9.26
C ILE A 384 10.21 -25.98 -8.09
N ALA A 385 8.97 -26.47 -8.10
CA ALA A 385 8.43 -27.34 -7.06
C ALA A 385 9.22 -28.66 -6.95
N ARG A 386 9.63 -29.28 -8.08
CA ARG A 386 10.49 -30.48 -8.10
C ARG A 386 11.88 -30.20 -7.54
N ARG A 387 12.48 -29.06 -7.88
CA ARG A 387 13.77 -28.64 -7.32
C ARG A 387 13.68 -28.46 -5.80
N TYR A 388 12.62 -27.84 -5.30
CA TYR A 388 12.38 -27.69 -3.86
C TYR A 388 12.17 -29.03 -3.17
N LEU A 389 11.45 -29.97 -3.78
CA LEU A 389 11.32 -31.34 -3.26
C LEU A 389 12.68 -32.05 -3.11
N GLN A 390 13.58 -31.83 -4.06
CA GLN A 390 14.93 -32.42 -4.07
C GLN A 390 15.91 -31.70 -3.13
N ASN A 391 15.64 -30.43 -2.79
CA ASN A 391 16.52 -29.57 -2.00
C ASN A 391 15.75 -28.92 -0.84
N PRO A 392 15.48 -29.65 0.25
CA PRO A 392 14.66 -29.18 1.38
C PRO A 392 15.19 -27.91 2.05
N GLU A 393 16.51 -27.74 2.14
CA GLU A 393 17.11 -26.51 2.72
C GLU A 393 16.88 -25.29 1.83
N GLN A 394 16.97 -25.45 0.50
CA GLN A 394 16.64 -24.38 -0.44
C GLN A 394 15.18 -23.99 -0.34
N PHE A 395 14.27 -24.96 -0.21
CA PHE A 395 12.85 -24.71 -0.02
C PHE A 395 12.59 -23.93 1.29
N ALA A 396 13.22 -24.36 2.38
CA ALA A 396 13.06 -23.70 3.67
C ALA A 396 13.55 -22.24 3.64
N ASP A 397 14.73 -21.97 3.04
CA ASP A 397 15.24 -20.60 2.88
C ASP A 397 14.34 -19.75 1.98
N ALA A 398 13.91 -20.30 0.85
CA ALA A 398 13.01 -19.62 -0.08
C ALA A 398 11.67 -19.25 0.58
N PHE A 399 11.06 -20.16 1.33
CA PHE A 399 9.83 -19.89 2.07
C PHE A 399 10.04 -18.87 3.19
N ALA A 400 11.13 -18.97 3.94
CA ALA A 400 11.43 -18.01 5.01
C ALA A 400 11.58 -16.58 4.47
N ARG A 401 12.30 -16.40 3.36
CA ARG A 401 12.48 -15.10 2.70
C ARG A 401 11.20 -14.57 2.07
N ALA A 402 10.46 -15.43 1.40
CA ALA A 402 9.18 -15.05 0.77
C ALA A 402 8.12 -14.69 1.82
N TRP A 403 8.04 -15.41 2.94
CA TRP A 403 7.19 -15.08 4.07
C TRP A 403 7.57 -13.74 4.71
N PHE A 404 8.86 -13.49 4.88
CA PHE A 404 9.35 -12.20 5.39
C PHE A 404 8.99 -11.06 4.44
N LYS A 405 9.20 -11.25 3.13
CA LYS A 405 8.81 -10.27 2.11
C LYS A 405 7.29 -10.02 2.13
N LEU A 406 6.47 -11.08 2.13
CA LEU A 406 5.01 -10.97 2.19
C LEU A 406 4.57 -10.08 3.36
N THR A 407 5.12 -10.30 4.54
CA THR A 407 4.70 -9.66 5.78
C THR A 407 5.36 -8.30 6.06
N HIS A 408 6.38 -7.87 5.28
CA HIS A 408 7.13 -6.64 5.50
C HIS A 408 7.22 -5.73 4.27
N ARG A 409 6.66 -6.14 3.12
CA ARG A 409 6.80 -5.42 1.85
C ARG A 409 6.27 -3.98 1.89
N ASP A 410 5.26 -3.72 2.70
CA ASP A 410 4.58 -2.44 2.88
C ASP A 410 5.17 -1.56 3.99
N MET A 411 6.27 -1.98 4.61
CA MET A 411 6.88 -1.24 5.73
C MET A 411 7.94 -0.21 5.33
N GLY A 412 8.35 -0.20 4.06
CA GLY A 412 9.43 0.65 3.57
C GLY A 412 10.83 0.11 3.90
N PRO A 413 11.84 0.98 4.03
CA PRO A 413 13.22 0.56 4.23
C PRO A 413 13.46 -0.05 5.61
N ARG A 414 14.51 -0.90 5.70
CA ARG A 414 14.91 -1.58 6.95
C ARG A 414 15.11 -0.64 8.14
N SER A 415 15.49 0.62 7.91
CA SER A 415 15.66 1.62 8.98
C SER A 415 14.39 1.89 9.80
N ARG A 416 13.22 1.55 9.27
CA ARG A 416 11.94 1.64 9.97
C ARG A 416 11.62 0.43 10.86
N TYR A 417 12.36 -0.68 10.70
CA TYR A 417 12.05 -1.92 11.40
C TYR A 417 12.60 -1.87 12.84
N LEU A 418 11.79 -2.34 13.79
CA LEU A 418 12.07 -2.30 15.21
C LEU A 418 12.22 -3.72 15.76
N GLY A 419 13.08 -3.85 16.78
CA GLY A 419 13.25 -5.08 17.55
C GLY A 419 14.52 -5.86 17.25
N PRO A 420 14.83 -6.86 18.10
CA PRO A 420 16.09 -7.60 18.04
C PRO A 420 16.14 -8.67 16.95
N GLU A 421 14.99 -9.03 16.36
CA GLU A 421 14.90 -10.08 15.33
C GLU A 421 14.91 -9.51 13.91
N VAL A 422 15.17 -8.21 13.74
CA VAL A 422 15.31 -7.58 12.43
C VAL A 422 16.53 -8.18 11.70
N PRO A 423 16.36 -8.74 10.49
CA PRO A 423 17.47 -9.26 9.70
C PRO A 423 18.51 -8.18 9.41
N LYS A 424 19.79 -8.55 9.48
CA LYS A 424 20.90 -7.62 9.19
C LYS A 424 21.13 -7.43 7.68
N GLU A 425 20.68 -8.36 6.87
CA GLU A 425 20.78 -8.33 5.41
C GLU A 425 19.88 -7.23 4.85
N ASP A 426 20.42 -6.42 3.93
CA ASP A 426 19.64 -5.48 3.12
C ASP A 426 19.05 -6.21 1.93
N LEU A 427 17.74 -6.25 1.84
CA LEU A 427 17.02 -6.89 0.74
C LEU A 427 16.69 -5.85 -0.33
N ILE A 428 16.89 -6.23 -1.60
CA ILE A 428 16.76 -5.29 -2.73
C ILE A 428 15.37 -4.61 -2.78
N TRP A 429 14.32 -5.33 -2.42
CA TRP A 429 12.96 -4.81 -2.41
C TRP A 429 12.63 -3.83 -1.26
N GLN A 430 13.57 -3.64 -0.31
CA GLN A 430 13.48 -2.64 0.76
C GLN A 430 14.03 -1.27 0.31
N ASP A 431 14.41 -1.11 -0.96
CA ASP A 431 14.99 0.09 -1.54
C ASP A 431 16.20 0.62 -0.73
N PRO A 432 17.23 -0.22 -0.47
CA PRO A 432 18.32 0.12 0.43
C PRO A 432 19.11 1.32 -0.06
N VAL A 433 19.57 2.15 0.88
CA VAL A 433 20.47 3.27 0.64
C VAL A 433 21.74 3.10 1.47
N PRO A 434 22.90 3.60 1.03
CA PRO A 434 24.11 3.58 1.86
C PRO A 434 23.88 4.32 3.18
N ALA A 435 24.47 3.82 4.26
CA ALA A 435 24.52 4.58 5.50
C ALA A 435 25.39 5.84 5.35
N VAL A 436 25.11 6.86 6.15
CA VAL A 436 25.99 8.04 6.25
C VAL A 436 27.28 7.62 6.96
N ASP A 437 28.41 7.67 6.26
CA ASP A 437 29.74 7.31 6.74
C ASP A 437 30.73 8.50 6.74
N TYR A 438 30.20 9.71 6.66
CA TYR A 438 30.95 10.96 6.55
C TYR A 438 30.35 12.07 7.43
N GLU A 439 31.13 13.12 7.67
CA GLU A 439 30.64 14.32 8.38
C GLU A 439 29.64 15.08 7.51
N LEU A 440 28.48 15.39 8.08
CA LEU A 440 27.42 16.13 7.41
C LEU A 440 27.77 17.62 7.27
N ILE A 441 27.19 18.25 6.25
CA ILE A 441 27.28 19.70 6.02
C ILE A 441 26.56 20.47 7.12
N ASN A 442 27.09 21.63 7.49
CA ASN A 442 26.50 22.53 8.47
C ASN A 442 25.84 23.75 7.81
N GLY A 443 25.27 24.67 8.61
CA GLY A 443 24.54 25.83 8.11
C GLY A 443 25.38 26.75 7.21
N LYS A 444 26.69 26.88 7.45
CA LYS A 444 27.59 27.68 6.60
C LYS A 444 27.79 27.00 5.24
N ASP A 445 27.98 25.69 5.23
CA ASP A 445 28.10 24.90 4.02
C ASP A 445 26.83 24.96 3.17
N ILE A 446 25.64 24.86 3.85
CA ILE A 446 24.32 24.97 3.22
C ILE A 446 24.17 26.31 2.52
N ALA A 447 24.53 27.41 3.18
CA ALA A 447 24.44 28.77 2.60
C ALA A 447 25.41 28.93 1.39
N ASP A 448 26.62 28.43 1.49
CA ASP A 448 27.59 28.44 0.39
C ASP A 448 27.12 27.62 -0.82
N LEU A 449 26.58 26.42 -0.57
CA LEU A 449 26.04 25.54 -1.62
C LEU A 449 24.81 26.15 -2.29
N LYS A 450 23.87 26.74 -1.54
CA LYS A 450 22.73 27.48 -2.12
C LYS A 450 23.20 28.61 -3.02
N GLY A 451 24.22 29.41 -2.59
CA GLY A 451 24.80 30.45 -3.40
C GLY A 451 25.41 29.94 -4.71
N LYS A 452 26.14 28.82 -4.66
CA LYS A 452 26.74 28.19 -5.86
C LYS A 452 25.67 27.63 -6.80
N ILE A 453 24.61 27.04 -6.28
CA ILE A 453 23.48 26.52 -7.07
C ILE A 453 22.80 27.68 -7.80
N LEU A 454 22.43 28.76 -7.09
CA LEU A 454 21.81 29.94 -7.72
C LEU A 454 22.69 30.63 -8.74
N ALA A 455 24.03 30.65 -8.52
CA ALA A 455 25.00 31.21 -9.47
C ALA A 455 25.27 30.28 -10.67
N SER A 456 24.77 29.08 -10.72
CA SER A 456 25.05 28.09 -11.77
C SER A 456 24.36 28.36 -13.11
N GLY A 457 23.38 29.26 -13.13
CA GLY A 457 22.55 29.58 -14.30
C GLY A 457 21.34 28.69 -14.45
N LEU A 458 21.08 27.79 -13.49
CA LEU A 458 19.81 27.03 -13.42
C LEU A 458 18.67 27.97 -12.99
N SER A 459 17.55 27.88 -13.67
CA SER A 459 16.34 28.64 -13.35
C SER A 459 15.63 28.07 -12.12
N VAL A 460 14.80 28.91 -11.46
CA VAL A 460 13.89 28.47 -10.40
C VAL A 460 13.05 27.28 -10.85
N SER A 461 12.48 27.34 -12.04
CA SER A 461 11.67 26.26 -12.62
C SER A 461 12.43 24.93 -12.72
N GLU A 462 13.68 24.95 -13.20
CA GLU A 462 14.52 23.73 -13.34
C GLU A 462 14.87 23.15 -11.97
N LEU A 463 15.22 23.97 -10.99
CA LEU A 463 15.55 23.53 -9.63
C LEU A 463 14.34 22.93 -8.92
N VAL A 464 13.21 23.64 -8.95
CA VAL A 464 11.97 23.22 -8.28
C VAL A 464 11.39 21.96 -8.92
N SER A 465 11.31 21.89 -10.25
CA SER A 465 10.76 20.71 -10.94
C SER A 465 11.62 19.46 -10.75
N THR A 466 12.95 19.59 -10.67
CA THR A 466 13.86 18.46 -10.41
C THR A 466 13.72 17.94 -8.96
N ALA A 467 13.67 18.83 -7.98
CA ALA A 467 13.47 18.44 -6.58
C ALA A 467 12.10 17.79 -6.39
N TRP A 468 11.05 18.36 -6.98
CA TRP A 468 9.71 17.76 -6.98
C TRP A 468 9.71 16.37 -7.61
N ALA A 469 10.30 16.22 -8.79
CA ALA A 469 10.39 14.94 -9.50
C ALA A 469 11.09 13.85 -8.68
N SER A 470 12.12 14.23 -7.91
CA SER A 470 12.82 13.32 -7.01
C SER A 470 11.96 12.91 -5.82
N ALA A 471 11.39 13.88 -5.09
CA ALA A 471 10.69 13.66 -3.83
C ALA A 471 9.27 13.08 -4.02
N SER A 472 8.56 13.52 -5.06
CA SER A 472 7.14 13.18 -5.24
C SER A 472 6.89 11.76 -5.73
N THR A 473 7.91 10.93 -5.92
CA THR A 473 7.77 9.49 -6.13
C THR A 473 7.36 8.73 -4.88
N PHE A 474 7.46 9.37 -3.72
CA PHE A 474 7.08 8.75 -2.44
C PHE A 474 5.61 8.31 -2.43
N ARG A 475 5.37 7.17 -1.79
CA ARG A 475 4.03 6.64 -1.51
C ARG A 475 3.89 6.39 0.00
N GLY A 476 2.94 7.07 0.62
CA GLY A 476 2.59 6.87 2.03
C GLY A 476 2.03 5.49 2.34
N SER A 477 1.49 4.80 1.33
CA SER A 477 0.90 3.47 1.45
C SER A 477 1.94 2.38 1.80
N ASP A 478 3.08 2.33 1.09
CA ASP A 478 4.14 1.33 1.31
C ASP A 478 5.51 1.92 1.62
N LYS A 479 5.59 3.23 1.81
CA LYS A 479 6.81 3.95 2.19
C LYS A 479 7.96 3.84 1.18
N ARG A 480 7.63 3.65 -0.09
CA ARG A 480 8.58 3.57 -1.21
C ARG A 480 8.71 4.91 -1.94
N GLY A 481 9.80 5.06 -2.67
CA GLY A 481 10.09 6.30 -3.40
C GLY A 481 10.69 7.38 -2.50
N GLY A 482 10.65 8.63 -2.98
CA GLY A 482 11.22 9.78 -2.28
C GLY A 482 12.59 10.22 -2.79
N ALA A 483 13.12 11.28 -2.21
CA ALA A 483 14.35 11.91 -2.65
C ALA A 483 15.64 11.19 -2.23
N ASN A 484 15.56 10.40 -1.13
CA ASN A 484 16.72 9.68 -0.62
C ASN A 484 17.21 8.62 -1.61
N GLY A 485 18.52 8.49 -1.75
CA GLY A 485 19.11 7.62 -2.77
C GLY A 485 19.38 8.31 -4.10
N ALA A 486 18.85 9.50 -4.36
CA ALA A 486 18.96 10.20 -5.66
C ALA A 486 18.64 9.28 -6.85
N ARG A 487 17.66 8.39 -6.71
CA ARG A 487 17.32 7.40 -7.75
C ARG A 487 16.81 8.02 -9.04
N ILE A 488 16.44 9.29 -9.00
CA ILE A 488 16.08 10.06 -10.20
C ILE A 488 17.20 10.08 -11.27
N ARG A 489 18.48 9.86 -10.89
CA ARG A 489 19.61 9.74 -11.83
C ARG A 489 19.84 8.32 -12.36
N LEU A 490 19.12 7.33 -11.82
CA LEU A 490 19.25 5.91 -12.12
C LEU A 490 18.09 5.39 -12.97
N ALA A 491 18.31 4.29 -13.69
CA ALA A 491 17.21 3.59 -14.35
C ALA A 491 16.29 2.91 -13.29
N PRO A 492 14.96 2.91 -13.51
CA PRO A 492 14.25 3.43 -14.69
C PRO A 492 13.89 4.92 -14.60
N GLN A 493 14.03 5.55 -13.43
CA GLN A 493 13.46 6.86 -13.12
C GLN A 493 14.06 8.00 -13.98
N LYS A 494 15.36 7.93 -14.33
CA LYS A 494 16.02 8.93 -15.19
C LYS A 494 15.42 9.03 -16.58
N ASP A 495 14.81 7.94 -17.06
CA ASP A 495 14.27 7.82 -18.41
C ASP A 495 12.76 8.07 -18.49
N TRP A 496 12.08 8.32 -17.37
CA TRP A 496 10.66 8.62 -17.35
C TRP A 496 10.37 9.96 -18.05
N GLU A 497 9.41 9.93 -18.97
CA GLU A 497 8.99 11.11 -19.73
C GLU A 497 8.67 12.31 -18.83
N VAL A 498 7.94 12.08 -17.74
CA VAL A 498 7.54 13.11 -16.77
C VAL A 498 8.73 13.87 -16.16
N ASN A 499 9.92 13.27 -16.14
CA ASN A 499 11.13 13.87 -15.61
C ASN A 499 11.92 14.67 -16.65
N GLN A 500 11.46 14.69 -17.90
CA GLN A 500 12.10 15.43 -18.99
C GLN A 500 13.61 15.11 -19.07
N PRO A 501 14.01 13.92 -19.57
CA PRO A 501 15.35 13.37 -19.46
C PRO A 501 16.49 14.33 -19.86
N GLU A 502 16.31 15.12 -20.91
CA GLU A 502 17.33 16.09 -21.35
C GLU A 502 17.53 17.23 -20.34
N GLN A 503 16.43 17.80 -19.83
CA GLN A 503 16.50 18.83 -18.79
C GLN A 503 17.06 18.25 -17.49
N LEU A 504 16.62 17.06 -17.11
CA LEU A 504 17.11 16.36 -15.94
C LEU A 504 18.63 16.12 -16.02
N ALA A 505 19.13 15.62 -17.14
CA ALA A 505 20.58 15.40 -17.35
C ALA A 505 21.39 16.69 -17.23
N LYS A 506 20.87 17.81 -17.76
CA LYS A 506 21.50 19.15 -17.61
C LYS A 506 21.59 19.53 -16.12
N VAL A 507 20.48 19.45 -15.39
CA VAL A 507 20.43 19.87 -13.98
C VAL A 507 21.34 18.97 -13.13
N LEU A 508 21.26 17.66 -13.30
CA LEU A 508 22.09 16.71 -12.56
C LEU A 508 23.58 16.90 -12.84
N GLY A 509 23.97 17.11 -14.09
CA GLY A 509 25.38 17.34 -14.45
C GLY A 509 25.97 18.60 -13.77
N ILE A 510 25.18 19.66 -13.62
CA ILE A 510 25.60 20.88 -12.91
C ILE A 510 25.72 20.61 -11.41
N LEU A 511 24.69 19.94 -10.78
CA LEU A 511 24.74 19.62 -9.36
C LEU A 511 25.86 18.65 -9.01
N GLU A 512 26.14 17.64 -9.84
CA GLU A 512 27.30 16.75 -9.68
C GLU A 512 28.62 17.50 -9.76
N GLY A 513 28.72 18.49 -10.64
CA GLY A 513 29.87 19.37 -10.72
C GLY A 513 30.09 20.17 -9.42
N ILE A 514 29.03 20.68 -8.83
CA ILE A 514 29.06 21.37 -7.52
C ILE A 514 29.43 20.39 -6.41
N GLN A 515 28.82 19.19 -6.38
CA GLN A 515 29.14 18.12 -5.43
C GLN A 515 30.61 17.76 -5.42
N LYS A 516 31.18 17.49 -6.60
CA LYS A 516 32.61 17.13 -6.77
C LYS A 516 33.52 18.22 -6.26
N LYS A 517 33.26 19.48 -6.64
CA LYS A 517 34.05 20.62 -6.20
C LYS A 517 33.99 20.80 -4.69
N PHE A 518 32.82 20.71 -4.10
CA PHE A 518 32.62 20.83 -2.65
C PHE A 518 33.34 19.70 -1.92
N ASN A 519 33.06 18.46 -2.26
CA ASN A 519 33.61 17.28 -1.57
C ASN A 519 35.13 17.20 -1.66
N ASN A 520 35.73 17.56 -2.82
CA ASN A 520 37.17 17.58 -3.02
C ASN A 520 37.87 18.70 -2.25
N ALA A 521 37.18 19.77 -1.89
CA ALA A 521 37.73 20.89 -1.13
C ALA A 521 37.75 20.67 0.38
N GLN A 522 37.09 19.61 0.88
CA GLN A 522 37.01 19.32 2.31
C GLN A 522 38.24 18.53 2.79
N SER A 523 38.85 18.98 3.88
CA SER A 523 40.02 18.33 4.48
C SER A 523 39.67 17.33 5.60
N GLY A 524 38.42 17.36 6.11
CA GLY A 524 37.98 16.62 7.31
C GLY A 524 37.00 15.44 7.04
N GLY A 525 36.87 15.01 5.78
CA GLY A 525 35.94 13.92 5.44
C GLY A 525 34.44 14.33 5.33
N LYS A 526 34.17 15.64 5.43
CA LYS A 526 32.83 16.18 5.23
C LYS A 526 32.42 16.03 3.76
N LYS A 527 31.16 15.64 3.53
CA LYS A 527 30.59 15.45 2.19
C LYS A 527 29.14 15.90 2.12
N VAL A 528 28.71 16.19 0.89
CA VAL A 528 27.28 16.32 0.53
C VAL A 528 26.93 15.29 -0.52
N SER A 529 25.76 14.64 -0.35
CA SER A 529 25.21 13.71 -1.36
C SER A 529 24.56 14.48 -2.50
N LEU A 530 24.39 13.83 -3.65
CA LEU A 530 23.60 14.40 -4.74
C LEU A 530 22.11 14.48 -4.35
N ALA A 531 21.62 13.50 -3.58
CA ALA A 531 20.25 13.52 -3.03
C ALA A 531 19.99 14.80 -2.22
N ASP A 532 20.91 15.15 -1.31
CA ASP A 532 20.81 16.41 -0.56
C ASP A 532 20.91 17.64 -1.47
N LEU A 533 21.79 17.65 -2.48
CA LEU A 533 21.91 18.78 -3.40
C LEU A 533 20.68 19.00 -4.28
N ILE A 534 19.99 17.94 -4.69
CA ILE A 534 18.73 18.03 -5.45
C ILE A 534 17.68 18.74 -4.60
N VAL A 535 17.49 18.30 -3.36
CA VAL A 535 16.51 18.91 -2.44
C VAL A 535 16.93 20.34 -2.08
N LEU A 536 18.21 20.56 -1.78
CA LEU A 536 18.74 21.88 -1.45
C LEU A 536 18.57 22.86 -2.62
N GLY A 537 18.74 22.38 -3.86
CA GLY A 537 18.49 23.15 -5.08
C GLY A 537 17.02 23.60 -5.19
N GLY A 538 16.09 22.70 -4.89
CA GLY A 538 14.67 23.04 -4.81
C GLY A 538 14.38 24.08 -3.74
N CYS A 539 14.93 23.92 -2.53
CA CYS A 539 14.80 24.90 -1.44
C CYS A 539 15.37 26.27 -1.84
N ALA A 540 16.55 26.31 -2.45
CA ALA A 540 17.17 27.56 -2.94
C ALA A 540 16.31 28.21 -4.03
N GLY A 541 15.71 27.44 -4.92
CA GLY A 541 14.78 27.93 -5.95
C GLY A 541 13.53 28.56 -5.34
N VAL A 542 12.94 27.93 -4.30
CA VAL A 542 11.77 28.46 -3.57
C VAL A 542 12.13 29.74 -2.84
N GLU A 543 13.27 29.80 -2.14
CA GLU A 543 13.76 31.01 -1.47
C GLU A 543 13.99 32.16 -2.46
N GLN A 544 14.60 31.89 -3.60
CA GLN A 544 14.80 32.88 -4.64
C GLN A 544 13.47 33.41 -5.21
N ALA A 545 12.50 32.53 -5.39
CA ALA A 545 11.16 32.92 -5.86
C ALA A 545 10.40 33.75 -4.82
N ALA A 546 10.53 33.45 -3.54
CA ALA A 546 9.97 34.25 -2.44
C ALA A 546 10.64 35.65 -2.40
N LYS A 547 11.96 35.70 -2.54
CA LYS A 547 12.70 36.96 -2.64
C LYS A 547 12.28 37.81 -3.83
N ASN A 548 12.02 37.18 -4.98
CA ASN A 548 11.46 37.87 -6.17
C ASN A 548 10.07 38.46 -5.88
N ALA A 549 9.32 37.87 -4.95
CA ALA A 549 8.03 38.38 -4.47
C ALA A 549 8.15 39.45 -3.36
N GLY A 550 9.36 39.74 -2.88
CA GLY A 550 9.62 40.72 -1.82
C GLY A 550 9.69 40.13 -0.41
N HIS A 551 9.73 38.81 -0.27
CA HIS A 551 9.78 38.13 1.03
C HIS A 551 11.16 37.48 1.23
N ASP A 552 11.79 37.73 2.36
CA ASP A 552 13.04 37.12 2.78
C ASP A 552 12.74 35.99 3.77
N VAL A 553 12.73 34.74 3.27
CA VAL A 553 12.36 33.55 4.04
C VAL A 553 13.40 32.46 3.86
N ALA A 554 13.57 31.63 4.88
CA ALA A 554 14.37 30.42 4.82
C ALA A 554 13.46 29.20 4.66
N VAL A 555 13.73 28.36 3.66
CA VAL A 555 13.06 27.07 3.50
C VAL A 555 13.81 26.04 4.34
N PRO A 556 13.14 25.33 5.27
CA PRO A 556 13.79 24.31 6.07
C PRO A 556 14.46 23.22 5.21
N PHE A 557 15.66 22.81 5.62
CA PHE A 557 16.41 21.77 4.94
C PHE A 557 17.09 20.86 5.98
N ALA A 558 16.87 19.56 5.86
CA ALA A 558 17.57 18.54 6.63
C ALA A 558 18.57 17.80 5.73
N THR A 559 19.85 17.75 6.14
CA THR A 559 20.91 16.99 5.49
C THR A 559 20.91 15.53 5.96
N GLY A 560 21.64 14.64 5.24
CA GLY A 560 21.83 13.25 5.64
C GLY A 560 21.22 12.23 4.67
N ARG A 561 20.68 12.65 3.54
CA ARG A 561 20.37 11.73 2.42
C ARG A 561 21.66 11.19 1.83
N THR A 562 21.61 9.98 1.30
CA THR A 562 22.75 9.34 0.63
C THR A 562 22.39 8.95 -0.80
N ASP A 563 23.39 8.58 -1.59
CA ASP A 563 23.21 8.28 -3.01
C ASP A 563 23.25 6.77 -3.23
N ALA A 564 22.12 6.16 -3.60
CA ALA A 564 22.03 4.75 -3.95
C ALA A 564 22.77 4.44 -5.25
N SER A 565 23.22 3.20 -5.39
CA SER A 565 23.74 2.65 -6.64
C SER A 565 22.63 2.01 -7.48
N GLN A 566 22.93 1.74 -8.76
CA GLN A 566 22.02 0.97 -9.62
C GLN A 566 21.79 -0.46 -9.06
N ALA A 567 22.81 -1.07 -8.47
CA ALA A 567 22.69 -2.38 -7.84
C ALA A 567 21.80 -2.41 -6.58
N GLN A 568 21.61 -1.25 -5.95
CA GLN A 568 20.68 -1.07 -4.82
C GLN A 568 19.27 -0.66 -5.26
N THR A 569 19.00 -0.66 -6.57
CA THR A 569 17.70 -0.25 -7.12
C THR A 569 17.04 -1.45 -7.82
N ASP A 570 15.94 -1.92 -7.27
CA ASP A 570 15.10 -2.94 -7.89
C ASP A 570 14.37 -2.35 -9.10
N THR A 571 15.03 -2.35 -10.25
CA THR A 571 14.59 -1.66 -11.47
C THR A 571 13.19 -2.11 -11.91
N ALA A 572 12.89 -3.41 -11.81
CA ALA A 572 11.61 -3.97 -12.23
C ALA A 572 10.46 -3.47 -11.33
N SER A 573 10.61 -3.58 -10.00
CA SER A 573 9.59 -3.15 -9.07
C SER A 573 9.54 -1.62 -8.91
N PHE A 574 10.62 -0.90 -9.24
CA PHE A 574 10.65 0.57 -9.19
C PHE A 574 9.85 1.21 -10.34
N SER A 575 9.65 0.49 -11.44
CA SER A 575 8.88 0.97 -12.60
C SER A 575 7.43 1.32 -12.24
N VAL A 576 6.84 0.67 -11.25
CA VAL A 576 5.45 0.95 -10.80
C VAL A 576 5.29 2.33 -10.16
N LEU A 577 6.40 2.98 -9.76
CA LEU A 577 6.41 4.34 -9.22
C LEU A 577 6.32 5.41 -10.30
N GLU A 578 6.44 5.05 -11.60
CA GLU A 578 6.28 6.00 -12.70
C GLU A 578 4.89 6.65 -12.66
N PRO A 579 4.79 7.99 -12.58
CA PRO A 579 3.50 8.65 -12.56
C PRO A 579 2.75 8.46 -13.89
N LYS A 580 1.54 7.92 -13.83
CA LYS A 580 0.60 7.96 -14.97
C LYS A 580 0.12 9.38 -15.24
N ALA A 581 -0.05 10.13 -14.17
CA ALA A 581 -0.32 11.56 -14.18
C ALA A 581 0.35 12.21 -12.97
N ASP A 582 0.74 13.46 -13.12
CA ASP A 582 1.19 14.33 -12.03
C ASP A 582 0.53 15.71 -12.19
N GLY A 583 -0.61 15.88 -11.55
CA GLY A 583 -1.37 17.12 -11.60
C GLY A 583 -0.58 18.32 -11.06
N PHE A 584 0.39 18.10 -10.17
CA PHE A 584 1.27 19.15 -9.65
C PHE A 584 2.18 19.75 -10.72
N ARG A 585 2.53 18.97 -11.76
CA ARG A 585 3.31 19.41 -12.92
C ARG A 585 2.48 19.54 -14.20
N ASN A 586 1.16 19.45 -14.14
CA ASN A 586 0.27 19.40 -15.30
C ASN A 586 0.66 18.31 -16.33
N TYR A 587 1.07 17.14 -15.85
CA TYR A 587 1.46 16.00 -16.67
C TYR A 587 0.40 14.90 -16.66
N GLN A 588 0.14 14.36 -17.84
CA GLN A 588 -0.65 13.15 -18.03
C GLN A 588 -0.07 12.36 -19.21
N LYS A 589 0.35 11.09 -18.96
CA LYS A 589 1.04 10.26 -19.95
C LYS A 589 0.17 9.96 -21.18
N LYS A 590 -1.14 9.73 -20.94
CA LYS A 590 -2.16 9.48 -21.95
C LYS A 590 -3.55 9.78 -21.37
N LYS A 591 -4.58 9.74 -22.20
CA LYS A 591 -5.96 9.81 -21.71
C LYS A 591 -6.32 8.51 -20.95
N TYR A 592 -6.91 8.66 -19.78
CA TYR A 592 -7.38 7.56 -18.93
C TYR A 592 -8.91 7.67 -18.77
N ALA A 593 -9.53 6.57 -18.33
CA ALA A 593 -10.95 6.57 -17.98
C ALA A 593 -11.23 7.38 -16.69
N VAL A 594 -10.23 7.43 -15.80
CA VAL A 594 -10.25 8.26 -14.59
C VAL A 594 -9.86 9.69 -14.95
N SER A 595 -10.55 10.68 -14.40
CA SER A 595 -10.29 12.09 -14.70
C SER A 595 -8.95 12.57 -14.13
N ALA A 596 -8.38 13.62 -14.71
CA ALA A 596 -7.09 14.17 -14.28
C ALA A 596 -7.15 14.72 -12.83
N GLU A 597 -8.29 15.26 -12.44
CA GLU A 597 -8.54 15.76 -11.08
C GLU A 597 -8.67 14.64 -10.04
N GLU A 598 -9.24 13.48 -10.40
CA GLU A 598 -9.26 12.31 -9.51
C GLU A 598 -7.85 11.73 -9.35
N MET A 599 -7.05 11.68 -10.44
CA MET A 599 -5.65 11.26 -10.37
C MET A 599 -4.78 12.22 -9.56
N LEU A 600 -5.10 13.53 -9.53
CA LEU A 600 -4.45 14.49 -8.63
C LEU A 600 -4.72 14.15 -7.17
N ILE A 601 -5.97 13.83 -6.81
CA ILE A 601 -6.35 13.52 -5.44
C ILE A 601 -5.71 12.21 -4.99
N ASP A 602 -5.69 11.18 -5.83
CA ASP A 602 -4.99 9.93 -5.59
C ASP A 602 -3.49 10.18 -5.31
N ARG A 603 -2.86 11.02 -6.13
CA ARG A 603 -1.45 11.40 -5.93
C ARG A 603 -1.24 12.19 -4.64
N ALA A 604 -2.12 13.12 -4.31
CA ALA A 604 -2.06 13.89 -3.08
C ALA A 604 -2.20 12.98 -1.84
N GLN A 605 -3.10 12.00 -1.89
CA GLN A 605 -3.27 11.01 -0.83
C GLN A 605 -2.01 10.15 -0.65
N LEU A 606 -1.41 9.64 -1.73
CA LEU A 606 -0.14 8.90 -1.66
C LEU A 606 1.01 9.73 -1.09
N LEU A 607 1.01 11.05 -1.30
CA LEU A 607 1.94 11.99 -0.68
C LEU A 607 1.50 12.43 0.73
N THR A 608 0.48 11.81 1.29
CA THR A 608 -0.07 12.14 2.63
C THR A 608 -0.51 13.60 2.78
N LEU A 609 -0.85 14.28 1.69
CA LEU A 609 -1.26 15.67 1.70
C LEU A 609 -2.73 15.84 2.09
N THR A 610 -3.00 16.85 2.88
CA THR A 610 -4.35 17.35 3.12
C THR A 610 -4.84 18.20 1.93
N ALA A 611 -6.13 18.47 1.85
CA ALA A 611 -6.67 19.34 0.80
C ALA A 611 -6.08 20.76 0.80
N PRO A 612 -5.85 21.44 1.94
CA PRO A 612 -5.10 22.69 1.97
C PRO A 612 -3.66 22.59 1.45
N GLU A 613 -2.89 21.56 1.87
CA GLU A 613 -1.52 21.33 1.40
C GLU A 613 -1.46 21.07 -0.12
N MET A 614 -2.37 20.25 -0.66
CA MET A 614 -2.52 20.05 -2.10
C MET A 614 -2.81 21.37 -2.81
N THR A 615 -3.71 22.19 -2.27
CA THR A 615 -4.13 23.48 -2.86
C THR A 615 -2.96 24.44 -2.98
N VAL A 616 -2.21 24.68 -1.89
CA VAL A 616 -1.08 25.60 -1.92
C VAL A 616 0.05 25.11 -2.82
N LEU A 617 0.30 23.79 -2.87
CA LEU A 617 1.32 23.22 -3.74
C LEU A 617 0.97 23.41 -5.22
N ILE A 618 -0.28 23.19 -5.61
CA ILE A 618 -0.74 23.46 -6.98
C ILE A 618 -0.51 24.93 -7.32
N GLY A 619 -1.03 25.87 -6.51
CA GLY A 619 -0.89 27.30 -6.77
C GLY A 619 0.58 27.74 -6.88
N GLY A 620 1.41 27.29 -5.95
CA GLY A 620 2.83 27.64 -5.93
C GLY A 620 3.62 27.03 -7.10
N LEU A 621 3.47 25.75 -7.36
CA LEU A 621 4.17 25.09 -8.48
C LEU A 621 3.77 25.70 -9.83
N ARG A 622 2.52 26.17 -10.00
CA ARG A 622 2.12 26.91 -11.20
C ARG A 622 2.89 28.22 -11.34
N VAL A 623 2.86 29.09 -10.32
CA VAL A 623 3.57 30.38 -10.42
C VAL A 623 5.09 30.24 -10.51
N LEU A 624 5.64 29.13 -9.99
CA LEU A 624 7.06 28.78 -10.16
C LEU A 624 7.38 28.19 -11.54
N ASN A 625 6.37 28.01 -12.40
CA ASN A 625 6.51 27.46 -13.75
C ASN A 625 7.12 26.04 -13.77
N ALA A 626 6.72 25.20 -12.82
CA ALA A 626 7.19 23.82 -12.70
C ALA A 626 6.45 22.81 -13.60
N ASN A 627 5.65 23.29 -14.54
CA ASN A 627 4.87 22.47 -15.45
C ASN A 627 5.75 21.62 -16.37
N PHE A 628 5.29 20.41 -16.66
CA PHE A 628 5.88 19.53 -17.67
C PHE A 628 5.89 20.20 -19.04
N GLY A 629 6.98 19.98 -19.81
CA GLY A 629 7.11 20.49 -21.16
C GLY A 629 7.06 22.01 -21.28
N LYS A 630 7.32 22.74 -20.19
CA LYS A 630 7.17 24.21 -20.11
C LYS A 630 5.77 24.70 -20.50
N SER A 631 4.76 23.88 -20.29
CA SER A 631 3.36 24.21 -20.54
C SER A 631 2.94 25.47 -19.78
N ARG A 632 2.15 26.32 -20.43
CA ARG A 632 1.61 27.53 -19.82
C ARG A 632 0.22 27.35 -19.21
N HIS A 633 -0.34 26.14 -19.26
CA HIS A 633 -1.66 25.87 -18.68
C HIS A 633 -1.60 26.02 -17.15
N GLY A 634 -2.52 26.76 -16.58
CA GLY A 634 -2.55 27.06 -15.17
C GLY A 634 -1.52 28.10 -14.68
N LEU A 635 -0.67 28.63 -15.58
CA LEU A 635 0.28 29.68 -15.25
C LEU A 635 -0.44 31.05 -15.17
N PHE A 636 -1.24 31.23 -14.11
CA PHE A 636 -2.08 32.42 -13.95
C PHE A 636 -1.31 33.58 -13.30
N THR A 637 -0.12 33.86 -13.83
CA THR A 637 0.71 34.97 -13.37
C THR A 637 1.44 35.61 -14.56
N LYS A 638 1.73 36.91 -14.42
CA LYS A 638 2.61 37.64 -15.34
C LYS A 638 4.08 37.63 -14.91
N ARG A 639 4.37 37.04 -13.75
CA ARG A 639 5.69 36.98 -13.11
C ARG A 639 6.12 35.55 -12.82
N PRO A 640 6.32 34.68 -13.84
CA PRO A 640 6.77 33.31 -13.60
C PRO A 640 8.08 33.26 -12.81
N GLY A 641 8.22 32.28 -11.90
CA GLY A 641 9.38 32.17 -11.00
C GLY A 641 9.35 33.14 -9.83
N THR A 642 8.18 33.70 -9.54
CA THR A 642 7.91 34.56 -8.36
C THR A 642 6.83 33.89 -7.53
N LEU A 643 7.10 33.60 -6.25
CA LEU A 643 6.19 32.89 -5.37
C LEU A 643 5.12 33.83 -4.82
N THR A 644 4.03 33.96 -5.57
CA THR A 644 2.88 34.80 -5.24
C THR A 644 1.60 33.98 -5.22
N ASN A 645 0.54 34.52 -4.64
CA ASN A 645 -0.80 33.95 -4.67
C ASN A 645 -1.58 34.24 -5.99
N ASP A 646 -0.88 34.74 -7.02
CA ASP A 646 -1.45 35.12 -8.33
C ASP A 646 -2.33 34.02 -8.94
N PHE A 647 -2.00 32.74 -8.74
CA PHE A 647 -2.79 31.62 -9.24
C PHE A 647 -4.26 31.72 -8.76
N PHE A 648 -4.46 31.92 -7.46
CA PHE A 648 -5.80 31.95 -6.86
C PHE A 648 -6.53 33.25 -7.23
N VAL A 649 -5.84 34.40 -7.18
CA VAL A 649 -6.38 35.71 -7.56
C VAL A 649 -6.92 35.67 -8.99
N ASN A 650 -6.15 35.13 -9.94
CA ASN A 650 -6.53 35.10 -11.34
C ASN A 650 -7.50 33.95 -11.70
N LEU A 651 -7.45 32.81 -10.99
CA LEU A 651 -8.44 31.74 -11.12
C LEU A 651 -9.85 32.21 -10.78
N LEU A 652 -9.97 33.00 -9.71
CA LEU A 652 -11.27 33.45 -9.18
C LEU A 652 -11.73 34.79 -9.79
N ASP A 653 -10.95 35.40 -10.69
CA ASP A 653 -11.28 36.66 -11.33
C ASP A 653 -12.51 36.51 -12.25
N MET A 654 -13.65 37.06 -11.85
CA MET A 654 -14.90 37.01 -12.59
C MET A 654 -14.87 37.75 -13.94
N ARG A 655 -13.83 38.56 -14.20
CA ARG A 655 -13.61 39.16 -15.53
C ARG A 655 -13.10 38.11 -16.55
N THR A 656 -12.68 36.94 -16.10
CA THR A 656 -12.28 35.85 -16.97
C THR A 656 -13.46 34.90 -17.21
N MET A 657 -13.74 34.63 -18.47
CA MET A 657 -14.74 33.65 -18.91
C MET A 657 -14.01 32.42 -19.44
N TRP A 658 -14.27 31.27 -18.85
CA TRP A 658 -13.66 30.01 -19.25
C TRP A 658 -14.50 29.29 -20.28
N LYS A 659 -13.85 28.70 -21.30
CA LYS A 659 -14.47 27.88 -22.32
C LYS A 659 -13.57 26.70 -22.66
N ALA A 660 -14.17 25.52 -22.76
CA ALA A 660 -13.46 24.33 -23.26
C ALA A 660 -13.04 24.51 -24.73
N THR A 661 -11.85 24.03 -25.07
CA THR A 661 -11.28 24.11 -26.43
C THR A 661 -11.76 22.96 -27.32
N SER A 662 -12.29 21.88 -26.70
CA SER A 662 -12.82 20.69 -27.39
C SER A 662 -13.99 20.08 -26.62
N GLU A 663 -14.68 19.13 -27.21
CA GLU A 663 -15.77 18.36 -26.57
C GLU A 663 -15.28 17.54 -25.40
N ASP A 664 -14.02 17.08 -25.43
CA ASP A 664 -13.39 16.32 -24.33
C ASP A 664 -13.18 17.16 -23.06
N ALA A 665 -13.22 18.49 -23.17
CA ALA A 665 -13.05 19.44 -22.07
C ALA A 665 -11.80 19.19 -21.22
N ASP A 666 -10.67 18.83 -21.83
CA ASP A 666 -9.39 18.62 -21.15
C ASP A 666 -8.59 19.91 -21.01
N LEU A 667 -8.75 20.83 -21.99
CA LEU A 667 -8.11 22.15 -22.03
C LEU A 667 -9.14 23.26 -22.15
N PHE A 668 -8.82 24.41 -21.56
CA PHE A 668 -9.71 25.57 -21.49
C PHE A 668 -8.98 26.86 -21.85
N GLU A 669 -9.70 27.77 -22.46
CA GLU A 669 -9.30 29.15 -22.66
C GLU A 669 -10.05 30.06 -21.70
N GLY A 670 -9.29 30.87 -20.97
CA GLY A 670 -9.79 31.97 -20.14
C GLY A 670 -9.69 33.28 -20.90
N ARG A 671 -10.81 33.86 -21.26
CA ARG A 671 -10.91 35.10 -22.06
C ARG A 671 -11.46 36.24 -21.24
N ASP A 672 -10.98 37.44 -21.49
CA ASP A 672 -11.54 38.63 -20.87
C ASP A 672 -13.01 38.78 -21.32
N ARG A 673 -13.90 38.94 -20.34
CA ARG A 673 -15.36 38.94 -20.59
C ARG A 673 -15.81 40.14 -21.39
N ALA A 674 -15.10 41.28 -21.30
CA ALA A 674 -15.46 42.51 -22.00
C ALA A 674 -14.84 42.58 -23.42
N THR A 675 -13.57 42.16 -23.56
CA THR A 675 -12.84 42.30 -24.83
C THR A 675 -12.79 41.03 -25.66
N GLY A 676 -13.01 39.86 -25.05
CA GLY A 676 -12.85 38.56 -25.70
C GLY A 676 -11.39 38.12 -25.86
N GLU A 677 -10.42 38.92 -25.43
CA GLU A 677 -9.00 38.59 -25.54
C GLU A 677 -8.61 37.37 -24.66
N LEU A 678 -7.74 36.54 -25.20
CA LEU A 678 -7.20 35.38 -24.46
C LEU A 678 -6.27 35.87 -23.35
N LYS A 679 -6.61 35.56 -22.11
CA LYS A 679 -5.80 35.87 -20.93
C LYS A 679 -4.98 34.67 -20.45
N TRP A 680 -5.63 33.51 -20.34
CA TRP A 680 -5.06 32.32 -19.72
C TRP A 680 -5.48 31.08 -20.47
N THR A 681 -4.73 30.00 -20.26
CA THR A 681 -5.14 28.64 -20.61
C THR A 681 -5.02 27.73 -19.38
N ALA A 682 -5.87 26.71 -19.29
CA ALA A 682 -5.97 25.85 -18.12
C ALA A 682 -6.24 24.41 -18.50
N THR A 683 -5.90 23.49 -17.58
CA THR A 683 -6.37 22.11 -17.61
C THR A 683 -7.55 21.93 -16.62
N ARG A 684 -8.15 20.75 -16.61
CA ARG A 684 -9.15 20.37 -15.61
C ARG A 684 -8.60 20.48 -14.20
N VAL A 685 -7.32 20.05 -14.00
CA VAL A 685 -6.62 20.14 -12.71
C VAL A 685 -6.52 21.57 -12.19
N ASP A 686 -6.38 22.56 -13.08
CA ASP A 686 -6.31 23.96 -12.65
C ASP A 686 -7.69 24.49 -12.27
N LEU A 687 -8.72 24.17 -13.08
CA LEU A 687 -10.05 24.74 -12.91
C LEU A 687 -10.87 24.09 -11.81
N ILE A 688 -10.54 22.87 -11.36
CA ILE A 688 -11.25 22.19 -10.28
C ILE A 688 -11.19 23.02 -8.97
N PHE A 689 -10.10 23.76 -8.75
CA PHE A 689 -9.95 24.65 -7.58
C PHE A 689 -10.87 25.85 -7.57
N GLY A 690 -11.45 26.22 -8.71
CA GLY A 690 -12.52 27.23 -8.81
C GLY A 690 -13.91 26.61 -8.94
N SER A 691 -14.01 25.33 -9.31
CA SER A 691 -15.27 24.63 -9.61
C SER A 691 -15.82 23.84 -8.42
N ASN A 692 -15.00 22.96 -7.81
CA ASN A 692 -15.42 22.20 -6.65
C ASN A 692 -15.59 23.14 -5.44
N SER A 693 -16.72 23.06 -4.74
CA SER A 693 -17.09 24.02 -3.68
C SER A 693 -16.10 24.02 -2.52
N GLN A 694 -15.57 22.86 -2.12
CA GLN A 694 -14.60 22.75 -1.04
C GLN A 694 -13.23 23.30 -1.46
N LEU A 695 -12.73 22.92 -2.63
CA LEU A 695 -11.46 23.43 -3.15
C LEU A 695 -11.54 24.93 -3.45
N ARG A 696 -12.68 25.42 -3.94
CA ARG A 696 -12.90 26.86 -4.12
C ARG A 696 -12.87 27.61 -2.79
N ALA A 697 -13.49 27.10 -1.74
CA ALA A 697 -13.42 27.71 -0.43
C ALA A 697 -11.97 27.85 0.08
N LEU A 698 -11.11 26.86 -0.20
CA LEU A 698 -9.67 26.94 0.10
C LEU A 698 -8.96 27.96 -0.81
N ALA A 699 -9.27 27.94 -2.11
CA ALA A 699 -8.71 28.90 -3.07
C ALA A 699 -9.09 30.36 -2.73
N GLU A 700 -10.29 30.61 -2.24
CA GLU A 700 -10.75 31.92 -1.78
C GLU A 700 -9.93 32.44 -0.60
N VAL A 701 -9.55 31.57 0.35
CA VAL A 701 -8.65 31.95 1.45
C VAL A 701 -7.33 32.48 0.90
N TYR A 702 -6.70 31.76 -0.02
CA TYR A 702 -5.40 32.16 -0.58
C TYR A 702 -5.49 33.27 -1.63
N GLY A 703 -6.67 33.53 -2.19
CA GLY A 703 -6.94 34.62 -3.13
C GLY A 703 -7.20 35.98 -2.48
N CYS A 704 -7.36 36.07 -1.14
CA CYS A 704 -7.57 37.31 -0.41
C CYS A 704 -6.32 38.20 -0.42
N GLU A 705 -6.51 39.51 -0.32
CA GLU A 705 -5.44 40.52 -0.36
C GLU A 705 -4.46 40.42 0.82
N ASP A 706 -4.92 39.93 1.97
CA ASP A 706 -4.13 39.72 3.19
C ASP A 706 -3.47 38.32 3.30
N SER A 707 -3.62 37.50 2.29
CA SER A 707 -3.21 36.09 2.36
C SER A 707 -1.84 35.77 1.74
N GLN A 708 -1.09 36.76 1.28
CA GLN A 708 0.21 36.50 0.63
C GLN A 708 1.21 35.82 1.57
N GLU A 709 1.35 36.29 2.81
CA GLU A 709 2.24 35.68 3.80
C GLU A 709 1.75 34.28 4.20
N LYS A 710 0.45 34.14 4.44
CA LYS A 710 -0.14 32.85 4.76
C LYS A 710 0.13 31.83 3.65
N PHE A 711 -0.14 32.18 2.39
CA PHE A 711 0.14 31.34 1.23
C PHE A 711 1.62 30.92 1.18
N LEU A 712 2.52 31.90 1.37
CA LEU A 712 3.97 31.64 1.36
C LEU A 712 4.37 30.62 2.43
N HIS A 713 3.93 30.83 3.67
CA HIS A 713 4.27 29.94 4.78
C HIS A 713 3.66 28.55 4.61
N ASP A 714 2.39 28.46 4.22
CA ASP A 714 1.71 27.19 4.00
C ASP A 714 2.33 26.41 2.82
N PHE A 715 2.72 27.11 1.75
CA PHE A 715 3.46 26.49 0.64
C PHE A 715 4.81 25.93 1.08
N ILE A 716 5.59 26.72 1.84
CA ILE A 716 6.90 26.27 2.35
C ILE A 716 6.74 25.05 3.27
N ALA A 717 5.72 25.06 4.14
CA ALA A 717 5.45 23.93 5.02
C ALA A 717 5.09 22.65 4.23
N ALA A 718 4.18 22.77 3.26
CA ALA A 718 3.79 21.64 2.41
C ALA A 718 4.95 21.16 1.51
N TRP A 719 5.77 22.07 0.97
CA TRP A 719 7.00 21.75 0.24
C TRP A 719 7.97 20.97 1.12
N ASN A 720 8.28 21.47 2.32
CA ASN A 720 9.18 20.82 3.26
C ASN A 720 8.68 19.43 3.65
N LYS A 721 7.38 19.25 3.84
CA LYS A 721 6.77 17.95 4.08
C LYS A 721 7.08 16.97 2.96
N VAL A 722 6.81 17.33 1.70
CA VAL A 722 7.06 16.45 0.55
C VAL A 722 8.54 16.11 0.40
N MET A 723 9.44 17.09 0.59
CA MET A 723 10.89 16.88 0.51
C MET A 723 11.44 15.93 1.58
N ASN A 724 10.71 15.69 2.66
CA ASN A 724 11.16 14.87 3.80
C ASN A 724 10.30 13.63 4.07
N LEU A 725 9.33 13.27 3.22
CA LEU A 725 8.43 12.13 3.44
C LEU A 725 9.17 10.80 3.63
N ASP A 726 10.33 10.63 3.01
CA ASP A 726 11.18 9.44 3.11
C ASP A 726 12.31 9.55 4.17
N ARG A 727 12.29 10.59 5.01
CA ARG A 727 13.28 10.83 6.06
C ARG A 727 12.79 10.31 7.40
N PHE A 728 12.78 8.98 7.54
CA PHE A 728 12.36 8.27 8.76
C PHE A 728 13.35 8.39 9.92
N ASP A 729 14.46 9.08 9.72
CA ASP A 729 15.48 9.41 10.70
C ASP A 729 15.26 10.77 11.39
N LEU A 730 14.28 11.55 10.92
CA LEU A 730 13.96 12.88 11.45
C LEU A 730 12.78 12.88 12.44
N SER A 731 12.16 11.75 12.67
CA SER A 731 11.00 11.59 13.57
C SER A 731 11.39 11.23 15.00
#